data_742e30fdc9c4038bf8ce836455d20110
#
_entry.id   742e30fdc9c4038bf8ce836455d20110
#
_cell.length_a   1.000
_cell.length_b   1.000
_cell.length_c   1.000
_cell.angle_alpha   90.00
_cell.angle_beta   90.00
_cell.angle_gamma   90.00
#
_symmetry.space_group_name_H-M   'P 1'
#
loop_
_entity.id
_entity.type
_entity.pdbx_description
1 polymer ?
#
loop_
_entity_poly.entity_id
_entity_poly.type
_entity_poly.pdbx_seq_one_letter_code
_entity_poly.pdbx_strand_id
1 'polypeptide(L)'
;MSNIQNMSLEDIMGERFGRYSKYIIQERALPDIRDGLKPVQRRILYSMNKDGNTFDKGYRKSAKSVGNIMGNFHPHGDSSIYDAMVRMSQDWKNREILVEMHGNNGSMDGDPPAAMRYTEARLSEMAGYLLADIEKKTVPFAWNFDDTEKEPTVLPAAFPNLLVNGATGISAGYATDIPPHNLAEVIDAVVYMIDHPTAKLEKLMEFLPGPDFPTGAIIQGADEIKKAYETGKGRVVVRSRCEIEQLKAGKKQIVITEIPYEVNKAVLVKKIDDVRVNNKVPGIAEVRDESDRTGLRIAIELKKDSDEQTILNYLYKYTDLQINYNFNMVAIDNFTPRQVGLQKILSSYIAHRREIIIARSKFDKEKAEKRLHIVEGLIRVISILDEVIALIRASENKADAKENLKVSYDFSEEQAEAIVTLQLYRLTNTDIVTLENEEAALREQIQTLAAIIGDERTMFNLMKKELREVKKQFSNPRLSELQDQAEAIEIDTASLIVEEETFVSVTKAGYIKRTSPRSFNASTLEEMGKREDDQLIFLQNAKTTQHLLLFTNLGNVIYRPVHELTDIRWKDIGEHLSQTLMNFDTNEEVIFAELVENFEEGTYFAVTKYGQIKRVERKEFAPWRTYKSKSTKYAKLKDAEDVVITVSPVVLDDIMLITEKGYALRFNIEEVPIIGAKAAGVKAVNLKDGDMVAAAFISNTSSVYLLTQRGSLKRMAVEEIPVTSRAKRGLQVLRELKTKPHRVFAAGPVLTDQGDFDLFSTANEDETTSQVLHVQSKTGKLYEVDVTQLSLSERTSNGSFISDTISDEEVVSAWIQ
;
A
#
# COMPACT_ATOMS: atom_id res chain seq x y z
N MET A 1 -20.73 7.14 56.67
CA MET A 1 -21.74 7.16 55.59
C MET A 1 -20.96 7.34 54.29
N SER A 2 -20.96 6.35 53.44
CA SER A 2 -20.32 6.44 52.11
C SER A 2 -21.14 7.42 51.27
N ASN A 3 -20.53 8.52 50.86
CA ASN A 3 -21.12 9.44 49.87
C ASN A 3 -21.21 8.69 48.53
N ILE A 4 -22.38 8.15 48.23
CA ILE A 4 -22.68 7.60 46.91
C ILE A 4 -22.94 8.80 46.01
N GLN A 5 -22.02 9.10 45.12
CA GLN A 5 -22.22 10.09 44.06
C GLN A 5 -22.82 9.38 42.84
N ASN A 6 -23.99 9.83 42.43
CA ASN A 6 -24.57 9.41 41.15
C ASN A 6 -23.91 10.21 40.02
N MET A 7 -23.15 9.54 39.18
CA MET A 7 -22.57 10.09 37.95
C MET A 7 -23.22 9.41 36.74
N SER A 8 -23.41 10.14 35.66
CA SER A 8 -23.88 9.52 34.43
C SER A 8 -22.78 8.58 33.87
N LEU A 9 -23.18 7.51 33.19
CA LEU A 9 -22.22 6.60 32.54
C LEU A 9 -21.37 7.35 31.50
N GLU A 10 -21.96 8.33 30.80
CA GLU A 10 -21.32 9.17 29.81
C GLU A 10 -20.19 10.01 30.42
N ASP A 11 -20.43 10.64 31.56
CA ASP A 11 -19.43 11.43 32.30
C ASP A 11 -18.28 10.55 32.78
N ILE A 12 -18.60 9.37 33.35
CA ILE A 12 -17.59 8.41 33.80
C ILE A 12 -16.75 7.91 32.60
N MET A 13 -17.39 7.54 31.51
CA MET A 13 -16.71 7.08 30.30
C MET A 13 -15.81 8.18 29.69
N GLY A 14 -16.33 9.41 29.61
CA GLY A 14 -15.58 10.56 29.10
C GLY A 14 -14.35 10.87 29.94
N GLU A 15 -14.49 10.91 31.27
CA GLU A 15 -13.36 11.16 32.18
C GLU A 15 -12.30 10.04 32.12
N ARG A 16 -12.75 8.78 32.18
CA ARG A 16 -11.83 7.62 32.12
C ARG A 16 -11.13 7.52 30.78
N PHE A 17 -11.85 7.73 29.68
CA PHE A 17 -11.27 7.75 28.34
C PHE A 17 -10.27 8.89 28.17
N GLY A 18 -10.57 10.10 28.68
CA GLY A 18 -9.66 11.23 28.64
C GLY A 18 -8.36 10.97 29.40
N ARG A 19 -8.44 10.41 30.62
CA ARG A 19 -7.27 10.02 31.41
C ARG A 19 -6.45 8.93 30.73
N TYR A 20 -7.09 7.90 30.22
CA TYR A 20 -6.40 6.82 29.49
C TYR A 20 -5.75 7.30 28.21
N SER A 21 -6.44 8.14 27.42
CA SER A 21 -5.87 8.75 26.21
C SER A 21 -4.64 9.59 26.52
N LYS A 22 -4.70 10.43 27.56
CA LYS A 22 -3.55 11.20 28.02
C LYS A 22 -2.37 10.32 28.42
N TYR A 23 -2.63 9.23 29.15
CA TYR A 23 -1.59 8.27 29.53
C TYR A 23 -0.94 7.61 28.29
N ILE A 24 -1.74 7.11 27.34
CA ILE A 24 -1.20 6.49 26.11
C ILE A 24 -0.36 7.49 25.30
N ILE A 25 -0.78 8.74 25.22
CA ILE A 25 -0.06 9.79 24.49
C ILE A 25 1.27 10.09 25.16
N GLN A 26 1.27 10.39 26.44
CA GLN A 26 2.45 10.90 27.16
C GLN A 26 3.39 9.79 27.64
N GLU A 27 2.83 8.63 28.04
CA GLU A 27 3.59 7.63 28.81
C GLU A 27 3.71 6.27 28.07
N ARG A 28 3.36 6.19 26.78
CA ARG A 28 3.40 4.90 26.08
C ARG A 28 3.91 4.94 24.66
N ALA A 29 3.24 5.69 23.78
CA ALA A 29 3.35 5.49 22.34
C ALA A 29 4.30 6.44 21.64
N LEU A 30 4.47 7.66 22.14
CA LEU A 30 5.23 8.72 21.50
C LEU A 30 6.61 8.89 22.15
N PRO A 31 7.66 9.22 21.35
CA PRO A 31 8.99 9.49 21.85
C PRO A 31 9.08 10.90 22.46
N ASP A 32 9.96 11.09 23.44
CA ASP A 32 10.37 12.41 23.91
C ASP A 32 11.30 13.04 22.87
N ILE A 33 11.11 14.33 22.56
CA ILE A 33 11.89 15.05 21.55
C ILE A 33 13.37 15.16 21.90
N ARG A 34 13.74 15.08 23.20
CA ARG A 34 15.09 15.28 23.72
C ARG A 34 15.96 14.03 23.58
N ASP A 35 15.45 12.84 23.97
CA ASP A 35 16.20 11.58 23.96
C ASP A 35 15.72 10.58 22.91
N GLY A 36 14.59 10.85 22.23
CA GLY A 36 14.04 9.99 21.18
C GLY A 36 13.46 8.68 21.67
N LEU A 37 13.25 8.51 22.97
CA LEU A 37 12.84 7.25 23.57
C LEU A 37 11.38 7.28 24.02
N LYS A 38 10.71 6.15 23.86
CA LYS A 38 9.46 5.86 24.55
C LYS A 38 9.76 5.48 26.01
N PRO A 39 8.79 5.64 26.94
CA PRO A 39 9.01 5.28 28.32
C PRO A 39 9.51 3.84 28.54
N VAL A 40 8.97 2.84 27.85
CA VAL A 40 9.43 1.46 27.97
C VAL A 40 10.90 1.30 27.54
N GLN A 41 11.32 1.95 26.45
CA GLN A 41 12.70 1.89 25.97
C GLN A 41 13.66 2.54 26.99
N ARG A 42 13.29 3.71 27.53
CA ARG A 42 14.07 4.43 28.54
C ARG A 42 14.22 3.59 29.81
N ARG A 43 13.16 2.94 30.27
CA ARG A 43 13.18 2.04 31.43
C ARG A 43 14.05 0.81 31.21
N ILE A 44 14.03 0.22 30.00
CA ILE A 44 14.92 -0.89 29.62
C ILE A 44 16.37 -0.46 29.74
N LEU A 45 16.77 0.62 29.08
CA LEU A 45 18.15 1.09 29.08
C LEU A 45 18.61 1.49 30.48
N TYR A 46 17.79 2.20 31.24
CA TYR A 46 18.11 2.60 32.62
C TYR A 46 18.25 1.42 33.57
N SER A 47 17.31 0.47 33.55
CA SER A 47 17.37 -0.73 34.41
C SER A 47 18.59 -1.58 34.11
N MET A 48 18.88 -1.85 32.82
CA MET A 48 20.07 -2.61 32.43
C MET A 48 21.37 -1.93 32.86
N ASN A 49 21.44 -0.60 32.75
CA ASN A 49 22.60 0.17 33.21
C ASN A 49 22.76 0.10 34.75
N LYS A 50 21.65 0.29 35.48
CA LYS A 50 21.64 0.21 36.96
C LYS A 50 22.08 -1.16 37.45
N ASP A 51 21.70 -2.23 36.73
CA ASP A 51 22.13 -3.59 37.02
C ASP A 51 23.58 -3.87 36.58
N GLY A 52 24.27 -2.91 35.97
CA GLY A 52 25.63 -3.09 35.43
C GLY A 52 25.67 -4.10 34.29
N ASN A 53 24.61 -4.18 33.49
CA ASN A 53 24.55 -5.03 32.29
C ASN A 53 24.97 -4.24 31.05
N THR A 54 26.20 -3.78 31.05
CA THR A 54 26.79 -2.86 30.09
C THR A 54 27.67 -3.59 29.07
N PHE A 55 28.04 -2.91 27.98
CA PHE A 55 28.79 -3.49 26.84
C PHE A 55 30.14 -4.11 27.22
N ASP A 56 30.77 -3.60 28.29
CA ASP A 56 32.05 -4.06 28.82
C ASP A 56 31.93 -5.33 29.70
N LYS A 57 30.71 -5.79 29.97
CA LYS A 57 30.39 -6.97 30.77
C LYS A 57 29.91 -8.14 29.90
N GLY A 58 29.87 -9.34 30.48
CA GLY A 58 29.28 -10.51 29.84
C GLY A 58 27.77 -10.39 29.65
N TYR A 59 27.25 -11.06 28.63
CA TYR A 59 25.82 -11.14 28.38
C TYR A 59 25.07 -11.81 29.54
N ARG A 60 23.84 -11.38 29.77
CA ARG A 60 22.93 -11.93 30.79
C ARG A 60 21.65 -12.45 30.14
N LYS A 61 21.04 -13.47 30.72
CA LYS A 61 19.73 -13.97 30.25
C LYS A 61 18.71 -12.84 30.15
N SER A 62 18.08 -12.72 29.00
CA SER A 62 17.09 -11.67 28.74
C SER A 62 15.95 -11.69 29.77
N ALA A 63 15.53 -12.89 30.20
CA ALA A 63 14.51 -13.06 31.23
C ALA A 63 14.86 -12.37 32.56
N LYS A 64 16.15 -12.29 32.94
CA LYS A 64 16.55 -11.57 34.14
C LYS A 64 16.37 -10.07 34.00
N SER A 65 16.80 -9.49 32.88
CA SER A 65 16.62 -8.06 32.62
C SER A 65 15.13 -7.70 32.53
N VAL A 66 14.33 -8.50 31.79
CA VAL A 66 12.87 -8.30 31.69
C VAL A 66 12.18 -8.36 33.04
N GLY A 67 12.56 -9.34 33.89
CA GLY A 67 12.02 -9.47 35.24
C GLY A 67 12.32 -8.24 36.12
N ASN A 68 13.55 -7.73 36.11
CA ASN A 68 13.93 -6.53 36.85
C ASN A 68 13.21 -5.28 36.34
N ILE A 69 13.07 -5.12 35.03
CA ILE A 69 12.35 -3.98 34.42
C ILE A 69 10.87 -4.00 34.81
N MET A 70 10.25 -5.16 34.71
CA MET A 70 8.84 -5.35 35.07
C MET A 70 8.59 -5.12 36.55
N GLY A 71 9.43 -5.65 37.40
CA GLY A 71 9.28 -5.56 38.85
C GLY A 71 9.51 -4.15 39.39
N ASN A 72 10.47 -3.42 38.84
CA ASN A 72 10.89 -2.16 39.44
C ASN A 72 10.41 -0.90 38.69
N PHE A 73 10.15 -0.98 37.38
CA PHE A 73 9.94 0.24 36.59
C PHE A 73 8.74 0.20 35.64
N HIS A 74 8.42 -0.96 35.04
CA HIS A 74 7.42 -1.03 33.97
C HIS A 74 6.33 -2.07 34.28
N PRO A 75 5.20 -1.67 34.91
CA PRO A 75 4.16 -2.59 35.41
C PRO A 75 3.22 -3.10 34.28
N HIS A 76 3.82 -3.71 33.25
CA HIS A 76 3.12 -4.27 32.08
C HIS A 76 3.63 -5.68 31.78
N GLY A 77 2.97 -6.38 30.83
CA GLY A 77 3.33 -7.74 30.45
C GLY A 77 4.80 -7.88 30.00
N ASP A 78 5.43 -8.96 30.40
CA ASP A 78 6.80 -9.31 30.10
C ASP A 78 7.10 -9.40 28.60
N SER A 79 6.15 -9.89 27.82
CA SER A 79 6.26 -9.95 26.36
C SER A 79 6.45 -8.56 25.73
N SER A 80 5.71 -7.56 26.18
CA SER A 80 5.83 -6.19 25.64
C SER A 80 7.19 -5.55 25.93
N ILE A 81 7.78 -5.86 27.10
CA ILE A 81 9.12 -5.42 27.49
C ILE A 81 10.18 -6.16 26.66
N TYR A 82 10.02 -7.47 26.52
CA TYR A 82 10.94 -8.29 25.74
C TYR A 82 10.94 -7.90 24.26
N ASP A 83 9.77 -7.71 23.65
CA ASP A 83 9.65 -7.29 22.25
C ASP A 83 10.29 -5.92 22.00
N ALA A 84 10.12 -4.97 22.93
CA ALA A 84 10.81 -3.67 22.86
C ALA A 84 12.34 -3.82 22.96
N MET A 85 12.83 -4.69 23.84
CA MET A 85 14.26 -4.96 24.00
C MET A 85 14.83 -5.64 22.76
N VAL A 86 14.13 -6.63 22.20
CA VAL A 86 14.49 -7.30 20.94
C VAL A 86 14.54 -6.30 19.79
N ARG A 87 13.50 -5.44 19.64
CA ARG A 87 13.50 -4.44 18.56
C ARG A 87 14.71 -3.51 18.62
N MET A 88 15.17 -3.13 19.82
CA MET A 88 16.38 -2.31 19.98
C MET A 88 17.67 -3.03 19.64
N SER A 89 17.65 -4.38 19.45
CA SER A 89 18.82 -5.17 19.05
C SER A 89 18.84 -5.52 17.56
N GLN A 90 17.79 -5.18 16.81
CA GLN A 90 17.67 -5.54 15.40
C GLN A 90 18.29 -4.46 14.53
N ASP A 91 19.38 -4.81 13.83
CA ASP A 91 20.14 -3.92 12.95
C ASP A 91 19.39 -3.53 11.66
N TRP A 92 18.41 -4.34 11.25
CA TRP A 92 17.50 -3.99 10.14
C TRP A 92 16.34 -3.07 10.55
N LYS A 93 16.19 -2.77 11.86
CA LYS A 93 15.18 -1.85 12.40
C LYS A 93 15.77 -0.55 12.94
N ASN A 94 17.00 -0.57 13.40
CA ASN A 94 17.68 0.57 14.00
C ASN A 94 18.96 0.87 13.22
N ARG A 95 19.22 2.15 13.00
CA ARG A 95 20.47 2.60 12.36
C ARG A 95 21.65 2.41 13.30
N GLU A 96 21.41 2.58 14.60
CA GLU A 96 22.34 2.30 15.69
C GLU A 96 21.64 1.44 16.76
N ILE A 97 22.06 0.21 16.95
CA ILE A 97 21.46 -0.68 17.95
C ILE A 97 21.78 -0.22 19.37
N LEU A 98 20.82 -0.31 20.27
CA LEU A 98 20.98 0.06 21.67
C LEU A 98 21.13 -1.14 22.61
N VAL A 99 20.75 -2.32 22.14
CA VAL A 99 20.90 -3.59 22.86
C VAL A 99 21.64 -4.56 21.97
N GLU A 100 22.62 -5.27 22.52
CA GLU A 100 23.24 -6.42 21.87
C GLU A 100 22.62 -7.71 22.39
N MET A 101 22.30 -8.62 21.48
CA MET A 101 21.71 -9.91 21.84
C MET A 101 22.48 -11.10 21.26
N HIS A 102 22.59 -12.16 22.07
CA HIS A 102 22.97 -13.48 21.64
C HIS A 102 21.74 -14.39 21.52
N GLY A 103 21.73 -15.23 20.50
CA GLY A 103 20.61 -16.11 20.18
C GLY A 103 19.73 -15.55 19.06
N ASN A 104 18.57 -16.18 18.85
CA ASN A 104 17.64 -15.76 17.82
C ASN A 104 16.84 -14.54 18.31
N ASN A 105 17.13 -13.37 17.72
CA ASN A 105 16.40 -12.10 17.94
C ASN A 105 15.42 -11.75 16.81
N GLY A 106 14.96 -12.76 16.05
CA GLY A 106 14.09 -12.58 14.88
C GLY A 106 14.88 -12.46 13.58
N SER A 107 14.15 -12.24 12.48
CA SER A 107 14.72 -12.06 11.15
C SER A 107 13.95 -11.04 10.31
N MET A 108 14.52 -10.64 9.17
CA MET A 108 13.82 -9.83 8.16
C MET A 108 12.65 -10.57 7.50
N ASP A 109 12.60 -11.90 7.64
CA ASP A 109 11.48 -12.73 7.18
C ASP A 109 10.25 -12.65 8.09
N GLY A 110 10.39 -11.93 9.23
CA GLY A 110 9.32 -11.80 10.20
C GLY A 110 9.26 -12.97 11.19
N ASP A 111 10.28 -13.79 11.26
CA ASP A 111 10.36 -14.82 12.29
C ASP A 111 10.38 -14.18 13.67
N PRO A 112 9.64 -14.72 14.63
CA PRO A 112 9.66 -14.22 15.98
C PRO A 112 11.01 -14.53 16.65
N PRO A 113 11.42 -13.72 17.65
CA PRO A 113 12.58 -14.04 18.47
C PRO A 113 12.34 -15.32 19.28
N ALA A 114 13.41 -16.01 19.66
CA ALA A 114 13.33 -17.09 20.63
C ALA A 114 12.82 -16.54 21.98
N ALA A 115 12.17 -17.39 22.78
CA ALA A 115 11.70 -16.98 24.10
C ALA A 115 12.85 -16.44 24.96
N MET A 116 12.58 -15.44 25.81
CA MET A 116 13.57 -14.70 26.62
C MET A 116 14.45 -15.56 27.53
N ARG A 117 14.03 -16.81 27.83
CA ARG A 117 14.84 -17.78 28.59
C ARG A 117 16.02 -18.35 27.79
N TYR A 118 15.98 -18.26 26.46
CA TYR A 118 17.03 -18.77 25.58
C TYR A 118 17.99 -17.68 25.11
N THR A 119 17.52 -16.44 24.99
CA THR A 119 18.36 -15.32 24.54
C THR A 119 19.11 -14.68 25.70
N GLU A 120 20.21 -14.02 25.37
CA GLU A 120 21.02 -13.23 26.30
C GLU A 120 21.18 -11.80 25.72
N ALA A 121 21.21 -10.81 26.58
CA ALA A 121 21.29 -9.41 26.19
C ALA A 121 22.24 -8.62 27.09
N ARG A 122 22.77 -7.54 26.53
CA ARG A 122 23.47 -6.46 27.26
C ARG A 122 23.27 -5.13 26.53
N LEU A 123 23.56 -4.03 27.16
CA LEU A 123 23.59 -2.73 26.48
C LEU A 123 24.71 -2.70 25.44
N SER A 124 24.45 -2.06 24.30
CA SER A 124 25.51 -1.73 23.35
C SER A 124 26.38 -0.59 23.85
N GLU A 125 27.55 -0.41 23.25
CA GLU A 125 28.42 0.74 23.56
C GLU A 125 27.69 2.07 23.26
N MET A 126 26.92 2.15 22.17
CA MET A 126 26.12 3.31 21.79
C MET A 126 25.07 3.69 22.85
N ALA A 127 24.44 2.71 23.49
CA ALA A 127 23.51 2.95 24.59
C ALA A 127 24.19 3.61 25.80
N GLY A 128 25.48 3.32 26.01
CA GLY A 128 26.28 3.99 27.03
C GLY A 128 26.34 5.51 26.86
N TYR A 129 26.34 5.99 25.60
CA TYR A 129 26.32 7.44 25.31
C TYR A 129 24.97 8.10 25.59
N LEU A 130 23.85 7.33 25.51
CA LEU A 130 22.54 7.85 25.95
C LEU A 130 22.46 8.01 27.46
N LEU A 131 23.17 7.18 28.22
CA LEU A 131 23.13 7.09 29.67
C LEU A 131 24.30 7.87 30.36
N ALA A 132 25.24 8.40 29.57
CA ALA A 132 26.44 9.05 30.07
C ALA A 132 26.10 10.18 31.07
N ASP A 133 26.81 10.18 32.23
CA ASP A 133 26.66 11.17 33.28
C ASP A 133 25.31 11.17 34.03
N ILE A 134 24.47 10.11 33.88
CA ILE A 134 23.14 10.06 34.53
C ILE A 134 23.23 10.11 36.09
N GLU A 135 24.30 9.57 36.65
CA GLU A 135 24.57 9.59 38.08
C GLU A 135 24.98 10.99 38.62
N LYS A 136 25.30 11.93 37.73
CA LYS A 136 25.73 13.31 38.09
C LYS A 136 24.56 14.28 38.20
N LYS A 137 23.36 13.80 38.46
CA LYS A 137 22.15 14.62 38.62
C LYS A 137 21.87 15.51 37.40
N THR A 138 22.15 15.00 36.21
CA THR A 138 22.03 15.74 34.95
C THR A 138 20.62 15.82 34.43
N VAL A 139 19.75 14.88 34.82
CA VAL A 139 18.36 14.78 34.41
C VAL A 139 17.43 14.70 35.64
N PRO A 140 16.16 15.11 35.49
CA PRO A 140 15.17 14.94 36.55
C PRO A 140 14.77 13.47 36.71
N PHE A 141 14.52 13.07 37.95
CA PHE A 141 14.03 11.76 38.36
C PHE A 141 12.63 11.88 38.96
N ALA A 142 11.77 10.93 38.63
CA ALA A 142 10.44 10.75 39.23
C ALA A 142 10.40 9.43 40.02
N TRP A 143 9.40 9.29 40.89
CA TRP A 143 9.13 8.02 41.52
C TRP A 143 8.54 7.03 40.50
N ASN A 144 8.90 5.77 40.65
CA ASN A 144 8.33 4.68 39.87
C ASN A 144 6.83 4.45 40.25
N PHE A 145 6.21 3.44 39.68
CA PHE A 145 4.76 3.16 39.83
C PHE A 145 4.33 2.81 41.27
N ASP A 146 5.23 2.34 42.15
CA ASP A 146 4.95 1.93 43.54
C ASP A 146 5.69 2.77 44.58
N ASP A 147 6.30 3.89 44.18
CA ASP A 147 7.05 4.84 45.02
C ASP A 147 8.24 4.21 45.78
N THR A 148 8.77 3.07 45.32
CA THR A 148 9.90 2.37 45.94
C THR A 148 11.27 2.82 45.38
N GLU A 149 11.31 3.18 44.11
CA GLU A 149 12.53 3.58 43.42
C GLU A 149 12.30 4.84 42.55
N LYS A 150 13.40 5.45 42.14
CA LYS A 150 13.37 6.59 41.22
C LYS A 150 13.84 6.17 39.83
N GLU A 151 13.15 6.67 38.82
CA GLU A 151 13.49 6.51 37.41
C GLU A 151 13.70 7.85 36.71
N PRO A 152 14.59 7.94 35.70
CA PRO A 152 14.80 9.17 34.95
C PRO A 152 13.61 9.46 34.03
N THR A 153 13.16 10.70 33.96
CA THR A 153 12.09 11.12 33.06
C THR A 153 12.58 11.31 31.62
N VAL A 154 13.90 11.50 31.44
CA VAL A 154 14.60 11.64 30.17
C VAL A 154 16.05 11.19 30.37
N LEU A 155 16.72 10.68 29.33
CA LEU A 155 18.13 10.34 29.37
C LEU A 155 19.03 11.53 28.96
N PRO A 156 20.32 11.56 29.39
CA PRO A 156 21.26 12.62 29.02
C PRO A 156 21.53 12.74 27.51
N ALA A 157 21.44 11.67 26.77
CA ALA A 157 21.49 11.60 25.30
C ALA A 157 22.70 12.35 24.69
N ALA A 158 23.91 11.79 24.74
CA ALA A 158 25.09 12.39 24.15
C ALA A 158 25.09 12.43 22.61
N PHE A 159 24.11 11.83 21.96
CA PHE A 159 23.87 11.94 20.52
C PHE A 159 22.37 12.09 20.26
N PRO A 160 21.95 12.66 19.10
CA PRO A 160 20.56 12.97 18.76
C PRO A 160 19.78 11.73 18.31
N ASN A 161 19.47 10.83 19.24
CA ASN A 161 18.90 9.51 19.00
C ASN A 161 17.55 9.55 18.26
N LEU A 162 16.70 10.57 18.48
CA LEU A 162 15.40 10.68 17.80
C LEU A 162 15.55 10.68 16.27
N LEU A 163 16.55 11.38 15.75
CA LEU A 163 16.80 11.41 14.30
C LEU A 163 17.59 10.17 13.85
N VAL A 164 18.58 9.74 14.64
CA VAL A 164 19.45 8.61 14.26
C VAL A 164 18.65 7.33 14.11
N ASN A 165 17.85 6.95 15.11
CA ASN A 165 17.09 5.71 15.10
C ASN A 165 15.62 5.87 14.66
N GLY A 166 15.15 7.13 14.57
CA GLY A 166 13.75 7.37 14.28
C GLY A 166 12.81 6.90 15.40
N ALA A 167 11.53 6.95 15.14
CA ALA A 167 10.51 6.39 16.03
C ALA A 167 9.19 6.15 15.29
N THR A 168 8.55 5.02 15.54
CA THR A 168 7.21 4.69 15.04
C THR A 168 6.27 4.43 16.21
N GLY A 169 5.03 4.90 16.16
CA GLY A 169 4.06 4.65 17.23
C GLY A 169 2.65 5.13 16.90
N ILE A 170 1.67 4.44 17.48
CA ILE A 170 0.26 4.76 17.33
C ILE A 170 -0.34 5.02 18.70
N SER A 171 -0.96 6.19 18.87
CA SER A 171 -1.59 6.66 20.10
C SER A 171 -3.05 7.07 19.87
N ALA A 172 -3.73 7.50 20.91
CA ALA A 172 -5.09 8.04 20.81
C ALA A 172 -5.08 9.41 20.11
N GLY A 173 -5.53 9.45 18.86
CA GLY A 173 -5.57 10.67 18.04
C GLY A 173 -4.23 11.13 17.46
N TYR A 174 -3.11 10.47 17.78
CA TYR A 174 -1.78 10.78 17.27
C TYR A 174 -1.08 9.52 16.77
N ALA A 175 -0.34 9.65 15.70
CA ALA A 175 0.63 8.65 15.24
C ALA A 175 1.97 9.34 15.02
N THR A 176 3.06 8.62 15.18
CA THR A 176 4.40 9.10 14.83
C THR A 176 5.07 8.12 13.90
N ASP A 177 5.76 8.66 12.90
CA ASP A 177 6.60 7.92 11.98
C ASP A 177 7.76 8.83 11.57
N ILE A 178 8.84 8.77 12.36
CA ILE A 178 10.08 9.53 12.17
C ILE A 178 11.11 8.56 11.61
N PRO A 179 11.60 8.76 10.37
CA PRO A 179 12.58 7.86 9.79
C PRO A 179 13.94 7.94 10.47
N PRO A 180 14.74 6.88 10.44
CA PRO A 180 16.13 6.90 10.85
C PRO A 180 17.01 7.69 9.87
N HIS A 181 18.13 8.23 10.39
CA HIS A 181 19.08 9.03 9.63
C HIS A 181 20.53 8.61 9.93
N ASN A 182 21.44 9.00 9.06
CA ASN A 182 22.87 8.76 9.27
C ASN A 182 23.43 9.56 10.44
N LEU A 183 24.10 8.89 11.37
CA LEU A 183 24.66 9.49 12.60
C LEU A 183 25.61 10.66 12.28
N ALA A 184 26.51 10.48 11.32
CA ALA A 184 27.49 11.50 10.97
C ALA A 184 26.83 12.77 10.41
N GLU A 185 25.85 12.59 9.54
CA GLU A 185 25.10 13.69 8.92
C GLU A 185 24.26 14.46 9.94
N VAL A 186 23.60 13.74 10.86
CA VAL A 186 22.83 14.39 11.95
C VAL A 186 23.77 15.20 12.86
N ILE A 187 24.93 14.64 13.23
CA ILE A 187 25.91 15.35 14.05
C ILE A 187 26.43 16.59 13.33
N ASP A 188 26.74 16.51 12.04
CA ASP A 188 27.20 17.67 11.26
C ASP A 188 26.12 18.76 11.19
N ALA A 189 24.86 18.39 11.00
CA ALA A 189 23.74 19.34 11.05
C ALA A 189 23.59 20.00 12.44
N VAL A 190 23.74 19.24 13.53
CA VAL A 190 23.72 19.78 14.90
C VAL A 190 24.87 20.74 15.11
N VAL A 191 26.09 20.37 14.72
CA VAL A 191 27.28 21.21 14.87
C VAL A 191 27.14 22.52 14.08
N TYR A 192 26.64 22.45 12.87
CA TYR A 192 26.35 23.61 12.04
C TYR A 192 25.30 24.53 12.69
N MET A 193 24.23 23.95 13.23
CA MET A 193 23.15 24.71 13.88
C MET A 193 23.58 25.34 15.19
N ILE A 194 24.56 24.78 15.94
CA ILE A 194 25.18 25.42 17.12
C ILE A 194 25.85 26.72 16.70
N ASP A 195 26.60 26.73 15.61
CA ASP A 195 27.28 27.89 15.10
C ASP A 195 26.36 28.92 14.42
N HIS A 196 25.21 28.45 13.92
CA HIS A 196 24.22 29.23 13.17
C HIS A 196 22.79 28.94 13.67
N PRO A 197 22.38 29.47 14.84
CA PRO A 197 21.07 29.16 15.46
C PRO A 197 19.85 29.51 14.61
N THR A 198 20.00 30.43 13.66
CA THR A 198 18.96 30.85 12.69
C THR A 198 19.15 30.26 11.32
N ALA A 199 19.90 29.16 11.19
CA ALA A 199 20.17 28.51 9.94
C ALA A 199 18.85 28.15 9.20
N LYS A 200 18.81 28.46 7.89
CA LYS A 200 17.69 28.05 7.04
C LYS A 200 17.71 26.54 6.80
N LEU A 201 16.53 25.97 6.53
CA LEU A 201 16.38 24.53 6.30
C LEU A 201 17.28 24.03 5.16
N GLU A 202 17.38 24.79 4.06
CA GLU A 202 18.20 24.43 2.92
C GLU A 202 19.68 24.20 3.28
N LYS A 203 20.20 25.02 4.19
CA LYS A 203 21.58 24.87 4.68
C LYS A 203 21.77 23.66 5.59
N LEU A 204 20.76 23.30 6.38
CA LEU A 204 20.80 22.08 7.20
C LEU A 204 20.73 20.84 6.31
N MET A 205 19.98 20.90 5.22
CA MET A 205 19.88 19.80 4.26
C MET A 205 21.13 19.55 3.43
N GLU A 206 22.07 20.50 3.37
CA GLU A 206 23.41 20.23 2.80
C GLU A 206 24.19 19.21 3.65
N PHE A 207 23.93 19.14 4.95
CA PHE A 207 24.54 18.18 5.87
C PHE A 207 23.69 16.96 6.11
N LEU A 208 22.36 17.11 6.11
CA LEU A 208 21.37 16.05 6.34
C LEU A 208 20.37 16.02 5.18
N PRO A 209 20.74 15.46 4.04
CA PRO A 209 19.93 15.54 2.81
C PRO A 209 18.64 14.71 2.86
N GLY A 210 18.57 13.71 3.73
CA GLY A 210 17.40 12.83 3.84
C GLY A 210 17.58 11.68 4.81
N PRO A 211 16.57 10.84 4.99
CA PRO A 211 16.64 9.61 5.78
C PRO A 211 17.73 8.66 5.31
N ASP A 212 18.16 7.78 6.21
CA ASP A 212 19.12 6.71 5.93
C ASP A 212 18.63 5.42 6.59
N PHE A 213 17.93 4.60 5.81
CA PHE A 213 17.32 3.38 6.32
C PHE A 213 18.37 2.27 6.55
N PRO A 214 18.27 1.49 7.64
CA PRO A 214 19.20 0.40 7.91
C PRO A 214 19.15 -0.71 6.85
N THR A 215 18.07 -0.83 6.09
CA THR A 215 17.92 -1.77 4.98
C THR A 215 18.41 -1.22 3.64
N GLY A 216 18.98 0.00 3.60
CA GLY A 216 19.40 0.65 2.37
C GLY A 216 18.23 1.14 1.53
N ALA A 217 18.15 0.69 0.29
CA ALA A 217 17.14 1.07 -0.70
C ALA A 217 17.32 2.50 -1.28
N ILE A 218 16.52 2.82 -2.27
CA ILE A 218 16.55 4.08 -3.01
C ILE A 218 15.37 4.95 -2.57
N ILE A 219 15.65 6.14 -2.07
CA ILE A 219 14.64 7.11 -1.64
C ILE A 219 14.50 8.16 -2.74
N GLN A 220 13.29 8.34 -3.25
CA GLN A 220 12.97 9.27 -4.34
C GLN A 220 12.03 10.37 -3.86
N GLY A 221 12.30 11.63 -4.28
CA GLY A 221 11.45 12.79 -4.00
C GLY A 221 12.06 13.78 -3.01
N ALA A 222 13.12 14.49 -3.41
CA ALA A 222 13.82 15.48 -2.60
C ALA A 222 12.91 16.62 -2.11
N ASP A 223 11.95 17.08 -2.93
CA ASP A 223 11.00 18.12 -2.55
C ASP A 223 10.07 17.69 -1.40
N GLU A 224 9.64 16.42 -1.40
CA GLU A 224 8.81 15.87 -0.33
C GLU A 224 9.63 15.65 0.96
N ILE A 225 10.93 15.33 0.86
CA ILE A 225 11.83 15.31 2.03
C ILE A 225 11.93 16.72 2.62
N LYS A 226 12.17 17.75 1.81
CA LYS A 226 12.22 19.15 2.25
C LYS A 226 10.93 19.56 2.95
N LYS A 227 9.79 19.25 2.37
CA LYS A 227 8.47 19.52 2.95
C LYS A 227 8.28 18.79 4.28
N ALA A 228 8.72 17.53 4.38
CA ALA A 228 8.66 16.76 5.63
C ALA A 228 9.53 17.40 6.71
N TYR A 229 10.72 17.85 6.38
CA TYR A 229 11.62 18.53 7.31
C TYR A 229 11.13 19.91 7.75
N GLU A 230 10.38 20.59 6.89
CA GLU A 230 9.76 21.88 7.23
C GLU A 230 8.53 21.71 8.13
N THR A 231 7.60 20.83 7.73
CA THR A 231 6.26 20.73 8.31
C THR A 231 6.07 19.57 9.28
N GLY A 232 6.97 18.60 9.29
CA GLY A 232 6.81 17.32 9.99
C GLY A 232 5.97 16.29 9.22
N LYS A 233 5.52 16.59 7.97
CA LYS A 233 4.75 15.69 7.12
C LYS A 233 5.24 15.72 5.68
N GLY A 234 5.38 14.54 5.09
CA GLY A 234 5.74 14.36 3.69
C GLY A 234 5.55 12.92 3.28
N ARG A 235 5.73 12.64 1.99
CA ARG A 235 5.59 11.29 1.44
C ARG A 235 6.68 11.08 0.40
N VAL A 236 7.55 10.13 0.65
CA VAL A 236 8.61 9.74 -0.30
C VAL A 236 8.35 8.34 -0.83
N VAL A 237 8.89 8.06 -2.01
CA VAL A 237 8.92 6.73 -2.58
C VAL A 237 10.20 6.04 -2.13
N VAL A 238 10.09 4.82 -1.60
CA VAL A 238 11.24 3.97 -1.26
C VAL A 238 11.19 2.75 -2.15
N ARG A 239 12.25 2.55 -2.94
CA ARG A 239 12.36 1.51 -3.95
C ARG A 239 13.51 0.57 -3.63
N SER A 240 13.28 -0.73 -3.78
CA SER A 240 14.32 -1.76 -3.69
C SER A 240 15.46 -1.51 -4.66
N ARG A 241 16.68 -1.87 -4.27
CA ARG A 241 17.81 -1.94 -5.20
C ARG A 241 17.75 -3.26 -5.96
N CYS A 242 17.60 -3.14 -7.28
CA CYS A 242 17.48 -4.28 -8.18
C CYS A 242 18.55 -4.18 -9.27
N GLU A 243 19.16 -5.31 -9.61
CA GLU A 243 20.14 -5.44 -10.66
C GLU A 243 19.74 -6.55 -11.63
N ILE A 244 20.12 -6.41 -12.91
CA ILE A 244 19.86 -7.42 -13.93
C ILE A 244 21.15 -8.18 -14.18
N GLU A 245 21.17 -9.47 -13.82
CA GLU A 245 22.31 -10.35 -14.07
C GLU A 245 22.07 -11.25 -15.28
N GLN A 246 23.13 -11.47 -16.04
CA GLN A 246 23.13 -12.41 -17.17
C GLN A 246 23.45 -13.82 -16.68
N LEU A 247 22.62 -14.79 -17.06
CA LEU A 247 22.84 -16.21 -16.78
C LEU A 247 23.37 -16.95 -18.01
N LYS A 248 23.76 -18.20 -17.82
CA LYS A 248 24.16 -19.08 -18.93
C LYS A 248 23.01 -19.27 -19.93
N ALA A 249 23.36 -19.50 -21.19
CA ALA A 249 22.41 -19.72 -22.31
C ALA A 249 21.50 -18.52 -22.63
N GLY A 250 21.95 -17.29 -22.34
CA GLY A 250 21.21 -16.05 -22.69
C GLY A 250 19.98 -15.78 -21.79
N LYS A 251 19.82 -16.51 -20.71
CA LYS A 251 18.82 -16.19 -19.67
C LYS A 251 19.26 -14.99 -18.84
N LYS A 252 18.29 -14.32 -18.24
CA LYS A 252 18.49 -13.19 -17.32
C LYS A 252 17.82 -13.47 -15.99
N GLN A 253 18.29 -12.80 -14.94
CA GLN A 253 17.59 -12.76 -13.67
C GLN A 253 17.59 -11.35 -13.10
N ILE A 254 16.54 -11.00 -12.39
CA ILE A 254 16.48 -9.79 -11.58
C ILE A 254 16.91 -10.18 -10.17
N VAL A 255 17.93 -9.51 -9.67
CA VAL A 255 18.46 -9.73 -8.32
C VAL A 255 18.13 -8.51 -7.46
N ILE A 256 17.50 -8.76 -6.33
CA ILE A 256 17.15 -7.74 -5.35
C ILE A 256 18.13 -7.88 -4.19
N THR A 257 18.88 -6.82 -3.90
CA THR A 257 19.91 -6.78 -2.84
C THR A 257 19.49 -5.94 -1.65
N GLU A 258 18.55 -5.02 -1.83
CA GLU A 258 18.02 -4.17 -0.76
C GLU A 258 16.50 -4.04 -0.93
N ILE A 259 15.77 -4.07 0.20
CA ILE A 259 14.31 -3.91 0.24
C ILE A 259 13.92 -2.69 1.05
N PRO A 260 12.74 -2.09 0.80
CA PRO A 260 12.29 -0.94 1.55
C PRO A 260 12.17 -1.21 3.05
N TYR A 261 12.42 -0.18 3.83
CA TYR A 261 12.38 -0.24 5.28
C TYR A 261 11.03 -0.75 5.80
N GLU A 262 11.07 -1.63 6.81
CA GLU A 262 9.93 -2.32 7.43
C GLU A 262 9.16 -3.31 6.52
N VAL A 263 9.60 -3.56 5.31
CA VAL A 263 9.04 -4.62 4.47
C VAL A 263 9.48 -6.00 4.99
N ASN A 264 8.53 -6.91 5.10
CA ASN A 264 8.80 -8.30 5.43
C ASN A 264 9.27 -9.06 4.18
N LYS A 265 10.49 -9.61 4.22
CA LYS A 265 11.11 -10.26 3.06
C LYS A 265 10.35 -11.50 2.61
N ALA A 266 9.92 -12.38 3.50
CA ALA A 266 9.20 -13.60 3.14
C ALA A 266 7.83 -13.30 2.51
N VAL A 267 7.12 -12.29 3.03
CA VAL A 267 5.85 -11.83 2.44
C VAL A 267 6.07 -11.23 1.05
N LEU A 268 7.16 -10.47 0.87
CA LEU A 268 7.53 -9.91 -0.42
C LEU A 268 7.84 -11.00 -1.44
N VAL A 269 8.68 -11.98 -1.09
CA VAL A 269 9.01 -13.13 -1.94
C VAL A 269 7.75 -13.88 -2.35
N LYS A 270 6.85 -14.13 -1.39
CA LYS A 270 5.56 -14.77 -1.68
C LYS A 270 4.72 -13.95 -2.65
N LYS A 271 4.60 -12.63 -2.45
CA LYS A 271 3.85 -11.75 -3.38
C LYS A 271 4.43 -11.80 -4.80
N ILE A 272 5.75 -11.84 -4.93
CA ILE A 272 6.43 -11.96 -6.24
C ILE A 272 6.13 -13.33 -6.85
N ASP A 273 6.19 -14.39 -6.05
CA ASP A 273 5.86 -15.74 -6.54
C ASP A 273 4.37 -15.89 -6.91
N ASP A 274 3.47 -15.25 -6.18
CA ASP A 274 2.04 -15.18 -6.51
C ASP A 274 1.80 -14.50 -7.87
N VAL A 275 2.61 -13.50 -8.25
CA VAL A 275 2.56 -12.91 -9.60
C VAL A 275 2.92 -13.93 -10.66
N ARG A 276 3.94 -14.79 -10.41
CA ARG A 276 4.36 -15.89 -11.28
C ARG A 276 3.28 -16.97 -11.39
N VAL A 277 2.82 -17.48 -10.25
CA VAL A 277 1.85 -18.60 -10.18
C VAL A 277 0.53 -18.23 -10.83
N ASN A 278 0.05 -17.00 -10.60
CA ASN A 278 -1.19 -16.50 -11.20
C ASN A 278 -0.99 -15.99 -12.64
N ASN A 279 0.19 -16.18 -13.21
CA ASN A 279 0.57 -15.74 -14.56
C ASN A 279 0.17 -14.28 -14.87
N LYS A 280 0.29 -13.39 -13.87
CA LYS A 280 -0.04 -11.96 -14.01
C LYS A 280 0.94 -11.23 -14.92
N VAL A 281 2.18 -11.70 -14.94
CA VAL A 281 3.25 -11.27 -15.82
C VAL A 281 3.91 -12.51 -16.41
N PRO A 282 3.73 -12.78 -17.68
CA PRO A 282 4.46 -13.86 -18.35
C PRO A 282 5.94 -13.48 -18.39
N GLY A 283 6.80 -14.46 -18.24
CA GLY A 283 8.26 -14.20 -18.31
C GLY A 283 9.01 -14.48 -17.02
N ILE A 284 8.36 -14.59 -15.86
CA ILE A 284 8.99 -15.07 -14.63
C ILE A 284 9.04 -16.60 -14.68
N ALA A 285 10.24 -17.18 -14.53
CA ALA A 285 10.43 -18.63 -14.52
C ALA A 285 10.41 -19.17 -13.07
N GLU A 286 11.17 -18.56 -12.18
CA GLU A 286 11.33 -18.99 -10.80
C GLU A 286 11.64 -17.80 -9.90
N VAL A 287 11.25 -17.88 -8.63
CA VAL A 287 11.59 -16.92 -7.58
C VAL A 287 12.26 -17.66 -6.45
N ARG A 288 13.50 -17.27 -6.09
CA ARG A 288 14.29 -17.88 -5.02
C ARG A 288 14.77 -16.83 -4.04
N ASP A 289 14.71 -17.17 -2.77
CA ASP A 289 15.43 -16.44 -1.73
C ASP A 289 16.80 -17.09 -1.55
N GLU A 290 17.84 -16.38 -1.91
CA GLU A 290 19.24 -16.80 -1.83
C GLU A 290 20.00 -16.03 -0.74
N SER A 291 19.26 -15.33 0.15
CA SER A 291 19.86 -14.55 1.23
C SER A 291 20.66 -15.45 2.18
N ASP A 292 21.86 -15.01 2.52
CA ASP A 292 22.77 -15.70 3.42
C ASP A 292 23.50 -14.73 4.37
N ARG A 293 24.61 -15.15 4.94
CA ARG A 293 25.43 -14.34 5.85
C ARG A 293 26.09 -13.13 5.19
N THR A 294 26.16 -13.10 3.86
CA THR A 294 26.77 -12.01 3.10
C THR A 294 25.78 -10.89 2.81
N GLY A 295 24.48 -11.18 2.91
CA GLY A 295 23.45 -10.17 2.74
C GLY A 295 22.15 -10.73 2.15
N LEU A 296 21.23 -9.81 1.89
CA LEU A 296 19.96 -10.08 1.24
C LEU A 296 20.18 -10.32 -0.26
N ARG A 297 19.60 -11.41 -0.77
CA ARG A 297 19.60 -11.72 -2.21
C ARG A 297 18.33 -12.49 -2.58
N ILE A 298 17.42 -11.82 -3.28
CA ILE A 298 16.24 -12.47 -3.87
C ILE A 298 16.47 -12.51 -5.38
N ALA A 299 16.48 -13.72 -5.97
CA ALA A 299 16.70 -13.95 -7.38
C ALA A 299 15.38 -14.30 -8.08
N ILE A 300 15.04 -13.56 -9.13
CA ILE A 300 13.88 -13.79 -9.99
C ILE A 300 14.41 -14.20 -11.35
N GLU A 301 14.43 -15.49 -11.65
CA GLU A 301 14.87 -16.01 -12.95
C GLU A 301 13.80 -15.71 -14.00
N LEU A 302 14.24 -15.18 -15.15
CA LEU A 302 13.35 -14.84 -16.26
C LEU A 302 13.41 -15.92 -17.34
N LYS A 303 12.30 -16.12 -18.05
CA LYS A 303 12.25 -16.92 -19.26
C LYS A 303 13.07 -16.25 -20.35
N LYS A 304 13.50 -17.02 -21.33
CA LYS A 304 14.24 -16.50 -22.50
C LYS A 304 13.38 -15.45 -23.22
N ASP A 305 14.02 -14.40 -23.71
CA ASP A 305 13.43 -13.31 -24.50
C ASP A 305 12.33 -12.49 -23.76
N SER A 306 12.30 -12.55 -22.41
CA SER A 306 11.39 -11.72 -21.60
C SER A 306 11.93 -10.30 -21.47
N ASP A 307 11.06 -9.30 -21.45
CA ASP A 307 11.37 -7.90 -21.15
C ASP A 307 11.52 -7.70 -19.63
N GLU A 308 12.78 -7.66 -19.19
CA GLU A 308 13.13 -7.48 -17.78
C GLU A 308 12.64 -6.17 -17.19
N GLN A 309 12.65 -5.08 -17.99
CA GLN A 309 12.26 -3.77 -17.49
C GLN A 309 10.74 -3.69 -17.24
N THR A 310 9.96 -4.23 -18.16
CA THR A 310 8.50 -4.29 -18.00
C THR A 310 8.10 -5.16 -16.82
N ILE A 311 8.78 -6.31 -16.64
CA ILE A 311 8.56 -7.18 -15.45
C ILE A 311 8.90 -6.43 -14.17
N LEU A 312 10.05 -5.77 -14.12
CA LEU A 312 10.50 -5.01 -12.96
C LEU A 312 9.54 -3.86 -12.64
N ASN A 313 9.09 -3.11 -13.64
CA ASN A 313 8.11 -2.05 -13.48
C ASN A 313 6.78 -2.57 -12.92
N TYR A 314 6.33 -3.75 -13.40
CA TYR A 314 5.14 -4.40 -12.84
C TYR A 314 5.33 -4.74 -11.35
N LEU A 315 6.46 -5.34 -11.00
CA LEU A 315 6.77 -5.72 -9.63
C LEU A 315 6.85 -4.49 -8.71
N TYR A 316 7.44 -3.37 -9.14
CA TYR A 316 7.43 -2.11 -8.40
C TYR A 316 6.03 -1.56 -8.16
N LYS A 317 5.12 -1.70 -9.13
CA LYS A 317 3.76 -1.16 -9.04
C LYS A 317 2.82 -2.02 -8.17
N TYR A 318 3.00 -3.34 -8.19
CA TYR A 318 2.05 -4.29 -7.60
C TYR A 318 2.57 -5.09 -6.42
N THR A 319 3.83 -4.91 -6.04
CA THR A 319 4.44 -5.55 -4.86
C THR A 319 5.09 -4.50 -3.95
N ASP A 320 5.58 -4.95 -2.78
CA ASP A 320 6.29 -4.08 -1.83
C ASP A 320 7.77 -3.84 -2.22
N LEU A 321 8.18 -4.14 -3.45
CA LEU A 321 9.46 -3.70 -4.00
C LEU A 321 9.57 -2.17 -4.11
N GLN A 322 8.43 -1.50 -4.16
CA GLN A 322 8.34 -0.06 -4.01
C GLN A 322 7.18 0.27 -3.08
N ILE A 323 7.45 1.08 -2.06
CA ILE A 323 6.44 1.56 -1.12
C ILE A 323 6.45 3.08 -1.03
N ASN A 324 5.40 3.62 -0.45
CA ASN A 324 5.37 5.02 -0.04
C ASN A 324 5.65 5.07 1.47
N TYR A 325 6.72 5.76 1.85
CA TYR A 325 7.00 6.08 3.24
C TYR A 325 6.40 7.44 3.60
N ASN A 326 5.56 7.48 4.63
CA ASN A 326 4.86 8.68 5.02
C ASN A 326 5.48 9.23 6.31
N PHE A 327 6.16 10.37 6.21
CA PHE A 327 6.63 11.10 7.39
C PHE A 327 5.45 11.59 8.21
N ASN A 328 5.50 11.38 9.50
CA ASN A 328 4.64 11.99 10.49
C ASN A 328 5.44 12.23 11.77
N MET A 329 6.20 13.31 11.79
CA MET A 329 7.18 13.59 12.85
C MET A 329 6.46 14.20 14.04
N VAL A 330 5.90 13.36 14.90
CA VAL A 330 5.24 13.74 16.16
C VAL A 330 6.07 13.25 17.33
N ALA A 331 6.40 14.17 18.24
CA ALA A 331 7.14 13.87 19.47
C ALA A 331 6.54 14.62 20.67
N ILE A 332 6.85 14.17 21.88
CA ILE A 332 6.48 14.88 23.10
C ILE A 332 7.47 16.02 23.33
N ASP A 333 7.00 17.25 23.23
CA ASP A 333 7.73 18.48 23.56
C ASP A 333 7.05 19.15 24.77
N ASN A 334 7.74 19.25 25.90
CA ASN A 334 7.18 19.78 27.15
C ASN A 334 5.82 19.16 27.52
N PHE A 335 5.77 17.83 27.63
CA PHE A 335 4.58 17.02 27.95
C PHE A 335 3.42 17.14 26.97
N THR A 336 3.63 17.78 25.82
CA THR A 336 2.59 17.97 24.80
C THR A 336 3.00 17.29 23.49
N PRO A 337 2.14 16.46 22.87
CA PRO A 337 2.42 15.91 21.56
C PRO A 337 2.37 17.03 20.51
N ARG A 338 3.45 17.20 19.78
CA ARG A 338 3.56 18.20 18.71
C ARG A 338 4.10 17.59 17.45
N GLN A 339 3.57 18.02 16.32
CA GLN A 339 4.19 17.81 15.04
C GLN A 339 5.36 18.77 14.89
N VAL A 340 6.54 18.25 14.57
CA VAL A 340 7.80 18.99 14.59
C VAL A 340 8.58 18.80 13.30
N GLY A 341 9.17 19.88 12.81
CA GLY A 341 10.13 19.85 11.70
C GLY A 341 11.56 19.61 12.18
N LEU A 342 12.48 19.45 11.24
CA LEU A 342 13.89 19.18 11.50
C LEU A 342 14.54 20.21 12.40
N GLN A 343 14.37 21.51 12.11
CA GLN A 343 14.96 22.60 12.90
C GLN A 343 14.52 22.54 14.37
N LYS A 344 13.24 22.22 14.62
CA LYS A 344 12.71 22.11 16.00
C LYS A 344 13.32 20.91 16.74
N ILE A 345 13.49 19.76 16.07
CA ILE A 345 14.12 18.59 16.70
C ILE A 345 15.57 18.89 17.05
N LEU A 346 16.34 19.45 16.12
CA LEU A 346 17.75 19.81 16.37
C LEU A 346 17.90 20.84 17.48
N SER A 347 17.07 21.89 17.48
CA SER A 347 17.12 22.94 18.53
C SER A 347 16.73 22.40 19.90
N SER A 348 15.75 21.52 19.97
CA SER A 348 15.35 20.88 21.24
C SER A 348 16.43 19.96 21.79
N TYR A 349 17.10 19.21 20.92
CA TYR A 349 18.26 18.40 21.29
C TYR A 349 19.42 19.26 21.81
N ILE A 350 19.79 20.34 21.09
CA ILE A 350 20.86 21.28 21.51
C ILE A 350 20.53 21.88 22.88
N ALA A 351 19.31 22.34 23.09
CA ALA A 351 18.87 22.89 24.36
C ALA A 351 18.99 21.88 25.51
N HIS A 352 18.52 20.66 25.30
CA HIS A 352 18.65 19.58 26.27
C HIS A 352 20.12 19.26 26.58
N ARG A 353 20.95 19.08 25.56
CA ARG A 353 22.37 18.77 25.75
C ARG A 353 23.12 19.90 26.48
N ARG A 354 22.75 21.15 26.20
CA ARG A 354 23.24 22.30 26.95
C ARG A 354 22.96 22.19 28.46
N GLU A 355 21.71 21.86 28.82
CA GLU A 355 21.34 21.67 30.23
C GLU A 355 22.14 20.55 30.89
N ILE A 356 22.32 19.42 30.20
CA ILE A 356 23.10 18.27 30.67
C ILE A 356 24.57 18.68 30.94
N ILE A 357 25.23 19.35 29.99
CA ILE A 357 26.64 19.77 30.15
C ILE A 357 26.79 20.74 31.33
N ILE A 358 25.86 21.67 31.45
CA ILE A 358 25.89 22.63 32.58
C ILE A 358 25.68 21.91 33.92
N ALA A 359 24.68 21.00 33.99
CA ALA A 359 24.39 20.26 35.22
C ALA A 359 25.56 19.34 35.62
N ARG A 360 26.15 18.63 34.67
CA ARG A 360 27.35 17.81 34.87
C ARG A 360 28.51 18.65 35.37
N SER A 361 28.78 19.76 34.69
CA SER A 361 29.90 20.65 35.07
C SER A 361 29.71 21.25 36.46
N LYS A 362 28.48 21.58 36.86
CA LYS A 362 28.18 22.02 38.22
C LYS A 362 28.43 20.91 39.24
N PHE A 363 28.00 19.71 38.97
CA PHE A 363 28.23 18.56 39.85
C PHE A 363 29.72 18.23 40.00
N ASP A 364 30.45 18.17 38.89
CA ASP A 364 31.88 17.90 38.89
C ASP A 364 32.67 19.03 39.58
N LYS A 365 32.25 20.30 39.38
CA LYS A 365 32.83 21.45 40.07
C LYS A 365 32.62 21.38 41.59
N GLU A 366 31.40 21.12 42.05
CA GLU A 366 31.09 20.97 43.48
C GLU A 366 31.90 19.83 44.11
N LYS A 367 32.04 18.70 43.38
CA LYS A 367 32.85 17.56 43.83
C LYS A 367 34.34 17.93 43.92
N ALA A 368 34.86 18.66 42.92
CA ALA A 368 36.23 19.11 42.90
C ALA A 368 36.52 20.16 43.99
N GLU A 369 35.60 21.13 44.23
CA GLU A 369 35.71 22.11 45.32
C GLU A 369 35.71 21.43 46.71
N LYS A 370 34.83 20.47 46.94
CA LYS A 370 34.84 19.68 48.17
C LYS A 370 36.15 18.93 48.37
N ARG A 371 36.70 18.35 47.29
CA ARG A 371 37.98 17.65 47.36
C ARG A 371 39.14 18.60 47.57
N LEU A 372 39.16 19.76 46.89
CA LEU A 372 40.13 20.82 47.07
C LEU A 372 40.17 21.33 48.52
N HIS A 373 38.98 21.60 49.09
CA HIS A 373 38.86 22.02 50.49
C HIS A 373 39.51 21.04 51.47
N ILE A 374 39.36 19.72 51.23
CA ILE A 374 40.00 18.69 52.04
C ILE A 374 41.53 18.69 51.82
N VAL A 375 42.00 18.79 50.57
CA VAL A 375 43.42 18.81 50.22
C VAL A 375 44.15 20.00 50.82
N GLU A 376 43.51 21.18 50.70
CA GLU A 376 44.05 22.39 51.33
C GLU A 376 44.21 22.25 52.87
N GLY A 377 43.23 21.59 53.52
CA GLY A 377 43.29 21.25 54.94
C GLY A 377 44.47 20.33 55.29
N LEU A 378 44.66 19.29 54.45
CA LEU A 378 45.74 18.34 54.62
C LEU A 378 47.15 19.00 54.42
N ILE A 379 47.29 19.87 53.42
CA ILE A 379 48.55 20.60 53.18
C ILE A 379 48.84 21.51 54.36
N ARG A 380 47.85 22.24 54.91
CA ARG A 380 47.98 23.07 56.07
C ARG A 380 48.41 22.28 57.33
N VAL A 381 47.83 21.07 57.52
CA VAL A 381 48.26 20.21 58.66
C VAL A 381 49.70 19.85 58.58
N ILE A 382 50.26 19.63 57.42
CA ILE A 382 51.69 19.27 57.27
C ILE A 382 52.65 20.40 57.85
N SER A 383 52.22 21.64 57.61
CA SER A 383 53.00 22.76 58.13
C SER A 383 52.95 22.92 59.66
N ILE A 384 51.97 22.33 60.34
CA ILE A 384 51.75 22.31 61.76
C ILE A 384 51.68 20.96 62.38
N LEU A 385 52.35 19.94 61.74
CA LEU A 385 52.22 18.54 62.04
C LEU A 385 52.44 18.16 63.48
N ASP A 386 53.53 18.58 64.03
CA ASP A 386 53.88 18.25 65.42
C ASP A 386 52.80 18.69 66.40
N GLU A 387 52.25 19.90 66.18
CA GLU A 387 51.18 20.48 67.02
C GLU A 387 49.89 19.66 66.89
N VAL A 388 49.52 19.28 65.68
CA VAL A 388 48.33 18.51 65.42
C VAL A 388 48.44 17.07 65.99
N ILE A 389 49.58 16.43 65.91
CA ILE A 389 49.84 15.12 66.53
C ILE A 389 49.71 15.25 68.04
N ALA A 390 50.32 16.30 68.67
CA ALA A 390 50.21 16.50 70.11
C ALA A 390 48.75 16.68 70.53
N LEU A 391 47.98 17.46 69.82
CA LEU A 391 46.57 17.68 70.08
C LEU A 391 45.74 16.43 69.99
N ILE A 392 45.90 15.63 68.88
CA ILE A 392 45.18 14.38 68.71
C ILE A 392 45.56 13.36 69.84
N ARG A 393 46.81 13.34 70.29
CA ARG A 393 47.20 12.45 71.39
C ARG A 393 46.66 12.89 72.72
N ALA A 394 46.36 14.21 72.90
CA ALA A 394 45.78 14.73 74.10
C ALA A 394 44.22 14.61 74.12
N SER A 395 43.60 14.29 73.03
CA SER A 395 42.18 14.11 72.91
C SER A 395 41.71 12.75 73.43
N GLU A 396 40.49 12.69 73.99
CA GLU A 396 39.93 11.51 74.62
C GLU A 396 39.44 10.49 73.60
N ASN A 397 38.94 10.95 72.49
CA ASN A 397 38.37 10.07 71.39
C ASN A 397 38.35 10.83 70.05
N LYS A 398 37.99 10.15 69.01
CA LYS A 398 37.88 10.69 67.65
C LYS A 398 37.03 11.99 67.57
N ALA A 399 35.87 11.99 68.23
CA ALA A 399 34.96 13.12 68.17
C ALA A 399 35.56 14.36 68.91
N ASP A 400 36.21 14.15 70.07
CA ASP A 400 36.95 15.18 70.80
C ASP A 400 38.15 15.71 70.01
N ALA A 401 38.92 14.83 69.37
CA ALA A 401 40.01 15.23 68.50
C ALA A 401 39.56 16.14 67.33
N LYS A 402 38.41 15.83 66.72
CA LYS A 402 37.84 16.68 65.71
C LYS A 402 37.42 18.04 66.21
N GLU A 403 36.75 18.09 67.34
CA GLU A 403 36.31 19.37 67.95
C GLU A 403 37.49 20.22 68.32
N ASN A 404 38.50 19.62 68.89
CA ASN A 404 39.76 20.30 69.26
C ASN A 404 40.50 20.86 68.03
N LEU A 405 40.52 20.15 66.92
CA LEU A 405 41.10 20.64 65.66
C LEU A 405 40.31 21.82 65.09
N LYS A 406 39.00 21.80 65.20
CA LYS A 406 38.13 22.91 64.75
C LYS A 406 38.37 24.17 65.62
N VAL A 407 38.36 24.01 66.93
CA VAL A 407 38.52 25.12 67.85
C VAL A 407 39.93 25.70 67.81
N SER A 408 40.97 24.90 67.77
CA SER A 408 42.35 25.36 67.88
C SER A 408 42.95 25.86 66.58
N TYR A 409 42.54 25.32 65.46
CA TYR A 409 43.15 25.62 64.16
C TYR A 409 42.14 26.05 63.07
N ASP A 410 40.86 26.26 63.44
CA ASP A 410 39.81 26.68 62.49
C ASP A 410 39.69 25.80 61.25
N PHE A 411 39.77 24.48 61.44
CA PHE A 411 39.47 23.51 60.42
C PHE A 411 37.97 23.26 60.31
N SER A 412 37.47 23.01 59.09
CA SER A 412 36.07 22.55 58.91
C SER A 412 35.86 21.14 59.46
N GLU A 413 34.58 20.76 59.60
CA GLU A 413 34.19 19.37 59.99
C GLU A 413 34.78 18.33 59.06
N GLU A 414 34.69 18.58 57.74
CA GLU A 414 35.21 17.71 56.71
C GLU A 414 36.74 17.62 56.72
N GLN A 415 37.42 18.74 56.93
CA GLN A 415 38.88 18.77 57.08
C GLN A 415 39.32 18.05 58.37
N ALA A 416 38.69 18.30 59.47
CA ALA A 416 38.98 17.62 60.73
C ALA A 416 38.76 16.10 60.65
N GLU A 417 37.65 15.64 59.96
CA GLU A 417 37.43 14.25 59.75
C GLU A 417 38.51 13.60 58.87
N ALA A 418 38.95 14.28 57.83
CA ALA A 418 40.01 13.82 56.93
C ALA A 418 41.37 13.74 57.68
N ILE A 419 41.67 14.72 58.50
CA ILE A 419 42.92 14.80 59.34
C ILE A 419 42.94 13.60 60.30
N VAL A 420 41.91 13.38 61.08
CA VAL A 420 41.87 12.35 62.13
C VAL A 420 41.90 10.96 61.54
N THR A 421 41.46 10.78 60.31
CA THR A 421 41.48 9.49 59.58
C THR A 421 42.73 9.31 58.73
N LEU A 422 43.65 10.33 58.72
CA LEU A 422 44.85 10.25 57.90
C LEU A 422 45.79 9.20 58.45
N GLN A 423 46.31 8.33 57.59
CA GLN A 423 47.31 7.36 57.94
C GLN A 423 48.70 7.96 58.00
N LEU A 424 49.43 7.81 59.13
CA LEU A 424 50.71 8.48 59.41
C LEU A 424 51.80 8.25 58.32
N TYR A 425 51.79 7.14 57.61
CA TYR A 425 52.72 6.88 56.49
C TYR A 425 52.53 7.82 55.29
N ARG A 426 51.37 8.42 55.13
CA ARG A 426 51.07 9.41 54.07
C ARG A 426 51.60 10.80 54.34
N LEU A 427 52.43 10.97 55.30
CA LEU A 427 53.07 12.26 55.68
C LEU A 427 54.54 12.30 55.22
N THR A 428 54.95 11.56 54.26
CA THR A 428 56.27 11.59 53.63
C THR A 428 56.39 12.77 52.66
N ASN A 429 57.65 13.28 52.43
CA ASN A 429 57.88 14.37 51.47
C ASN A 429 57.38 14.08 50.08
N THR A 430 57.30 12.82 49.64
CA THR A 430 56.72 12.40 48.34
C THR A 430 55.21 12.59 48.31
N ASP A 431 54.52 12.34 49.43
CA ASP A 431 53.08 12.53 49.56
C ASP A 431 52.70 14.05 49.61
N ILE A 432 53.56 14.91 50.13
CA ILE A 432 53.38 16.36 50.10
C ILE A 432 53.34 16.90 48.68
N VAL A 433 54.33 16.56 47.87
CA VAL A 433 54.37 16.94 46.43
C VAL A 433 53.17 16.42 45.69
N THR A 434 52.66 15.21 46.05
CA THR A 434 51.48 14.63 45.48
C THR A 434 50.20 15.44 45.78
N LEU A 435 50.06 15.91 47.04
CA LEU A 435 48.94 16.74 47.45
C LEU A 435 48.99 18.15 46.81
N GLU A 436 50.20 18.76 46.71
CA GLU A 436 50.37 20.04 46.01
C GLU A 436 50.04 19.94 44.51
N ASN A 437 50.43 18.81 43.84
CA ASN A 437 50.08 18.55 42.47
C ASN A 437 48.55 18.29 42.29
N GLU A 438 47.94 17.57 43.26
CA GLU A 438 46.49 17.38 43.30
C GLU A 438 45.77 18.72 43.48
N GLU A 439 46.23 19.58 44.37
CA GLU A 439 45.68 20.93 44.56
C GLU A 439 45.72 21.76 43.27
N ALA A 440 46.87 21.80 42.60
CA ALA A 440 47.04 22.53 41.34
C ALA A 440 46.10 22.00 40.26
N ALA A 441 46.02 20.68 40.12
CA ALA A 441 45.13 20.02 39.17
C ALA A 441 43.65 20.30 39.47
N LEU A 442 43.22 20.27 40.74
CA LEU A 442 41.86 20.60 41.15
C LEU A 442 41.49 22.04 40.88
N ARG A 443 42.43 23.01 41.15
CA ARG A 443 42.22 24.41 40.84
C ARG A 443 42.05 24.66 39.34
N GLU A 444 42.86 24.03 38.50
CA GLU A 444 42.75 24.09 37.04
C GLU A 444 41.40 23.48 36.57
N GLN A 445 41.04 22.33 37.11
CA GLN A 445 39.75 21.67 36.82
C GLN A 445 38.57 22.58 37.21
N ILE A 446 38.57 23.17 38.40
CA ILE A 446 37.52 24.09 38.89
C ILE A 446 37.42 25.29 37.96
N GLN A 447 38.57 25.89 37.58
CA GLN A 447 38.59 27.00 36.65
C GLN A 447 38.02 26.64 35.29
N THR A 448 38.39 25.49 34.75
CA THR A 448 37.84 24.96 33.46
C THR A 448 36.34 24.74 33.54
N LEU A 449 35.86 24.11 34.61
CA LEU A 449 34.44 23.86 34.83
C LEU A 449 33.66 25.16 35.04
N ALA A 450 34.24 26.13 35.75
CA ALA A 450 33.65 27.44 35.91
C ALA A 450 33.54 28.20 34.58
N ALA A 451 34.54 28.09 33.70
CA ALA A 451 34.49 28.66 32.36
C ALA A 451 33.37 28.02 31.50
N ILE A 452 33.19 26.68 31.56
CA ILE A 452 32.10 25.97 30.85
C ILE A 452 30.74 26.44 31.37
N ILE A 453 30.59 26.67 32.66
CA ILE A 453 29.32 27.10 33.27
C ILE A 453 29.01 28.57 32.94
N GLY A 454 30.04 29.43 32.93
CA GLY A 454 29.90 30.88 32.82
C GLY A 454 29.96 31.44 31.40
N ASP A 455 30.55 30.69 30.44
CA ASP A 455 30.71 31.13 29.06
C ASP A 455 30.04 30.15 28.09
N GLU A 456 28.98 30.63 27.42
CA GLU A 456 28.20 29.84 26.50
C GLU A 456 29.03 29.34 25.30
N ARG A 457 29.99 30.13 24.82
CA ARG A 457 30.89 29.76 23.73
C ARG A 457 31.78 28.57 24.10
N THR A 458 32.33 28.59 25.31
CA THR A 458 33.15 27.50 25.84
C THR A 458 32.35 26.23 26.01
N MET A 459 31.13 26.34 26.51
CA MET A 459 30.19 25.21 26.64
C MET A 459 29.84 24.61 25.27
N PHE A 460 29.49 25.43 24.27
CA PHE A 460 29.19 24.93 22.92
C PHE A 460 30.42 24.34 22.22
N ASN A 461 31.61 24.87 22.44
CA ASN A 461 32.83 24.24 21.91
C ASN A 461 33.06 22.86 22.51
N LEU A 462 32.79 22.67 23.81
CA LEU A 462 32.82 21.36 24.44
C LEU A 462 31.77 20.41 23.82
N MET A 463 30.53 20.86 23.69
CA MET A 463 29.46 20.08 23.04
C MET A 463 29.85 19.62 21.63
N LYS A 464 30.37 20.53 20.80
CA LYS A 464 30.85 20.19 19.45
C LYS A 464 32.00 19.19 19.46
N LYS A 465 32.91 19.29 20.43
CA LYS A 465 34.01 18.33 20.59
C LYS A 465 33.46 16.94 20.90
N GLU A 466 32.59 16.81 21.90
CA GLU A 466 31.99 15.54 22.30
C GLU A 466 31.20 14.90 21.15
N LEU A 467 30.39 15.68 20.42
CA LEU A 467 29.66 15.17 19.26
C LEU A 467 30.58 14.65 18.13
N ARG A 468 31.71 15.39 17.89
CA ARG A 468 32.70 14.93 16.90
C ARG A 468 33.42 13.66 17.32
N GLU A 469 33.62 13.45 18.62
CA GLU A 469 34.19 12.21 19.17
C GLU A 469 33.24 11.02 18.93
N VAL A 470 31.92 11.20 19.22
CA VAL A 470 30.90 10.21 18.89
C VAL A 470 30.88 9.91 17.41
N LYS A 471 30.87 10.95 16.55
CA LYS A 471 30.96 10.78 15.10
C LYS A 471 32.18 9.96 14.69
N LYS A 472 33.36 10.31 15.21
CA LYS A 472 34.61 9.62 14.87
C LYS A 472 34.59 8.14 15.24
N GLN A 473 33.95 7.78 16.35
CA GLN A 473 33.90 6.40 16.84
C GLN A 473 32.86 5.53 16.12
N PHE A 474 31.69 6.09 15.78
CA PHE A 474 30.53 5.30 15.32
C PHE A 474 30.06 5.64 13.90
N SER A 475 30.73 6.55 13.18
CA SER A 475 30.24 6.91 11.84
C SER A 475 30.29 5.73 10.88
N ASN A 476 29.19 5.52 10.20
CA ASN A 476 29.01 4.55 9.15
C ASN A 476 28.66 5.24 7.82
N PRO A 477 29.01 4.66 6.67
CA PRO A 477 28.56 5.18 5.38
C PRO A 477 27.03 5.23 5.31
N ARG A 478 26.52 6.13 4.48
CA ARG A 478 25.11 6.15 4.11
C ARG A 478 24.75 4.85 3.39
N LEU A 479 23.64 4.26 3.74
CA LEU A 479 23.11 3.03 3.15
C LEU A 479 22.08 3.33 2.07
N SER A 480 21.14 4.26 2.33
CA SER A 480 20.11 4.63 1.37
C SER A 480 20.62 5.62 0.33
N GLU A 481 20.36 5.35 -0.94
CA GLU A 481 20.61 6.28 -2.04
C GLU A 481 19.47 7.31 -2.12
N LEU A 482 19.80 8.56 -2.41
CA LEU A 482 18.82 9.63 -2.59
C LEU A 482 18.73 10.02 -4.06
N GLN A 483 17.53 10.10 -4.60
CA GLN A 483 17.22 10.54 -5.95
C GLN A 483 16.24 11.71 -5.94
N ASP A 484 16.47 12.71 -6.77
CA ASP A 484 15.69 13.96 -6.74
C ASP A 484 14.22 13.76 -7.10
N GLN A 485 13.93 12.95 -8.10
CA GLN A 485 12.57 12.74 -8.62
C GLN A 485 12.15 11.28 -8.49
N ALA A 486 10.85 11.08 -8.19
CA ALA A 486 10.24 9.77 -8.31
C ALA A 486 10.06 9.42 -9.78
N GLU A 487 10.67 8.32 -10.22
CA GLU A 487 10.47 7.81 -11.57
C GLU A 487 9.02 7.33 -11.75
N ALA A 488 8.34 7.87 -12.75
CA ALA A 488 7.02 7.39 -13.14
C ALA A 488 7.12 5.95 -13.67
N ILE A 489 6.36 5.05 -13.07
CA ILE A 489 6.27 3.67 -13.55
C ILE A 489 5.20 3.62 -14.64
N GLU A 490 5.61 3.67 -15.88
CA GLU A 490 4.74 3.38 -17.02
C GLU A 490 4.78 1.88 -17.30
N ILE A 491 3.60 1.26 -17.31
CA ILE A 491 3.43 -0.14 -17.68
C ILE A 491 2.50 -0.16 -18.87
N ASP A 492 3.02 -0.56 -20.00
CA ASP A 492 2.16 -1.01 -21.07
C ASP A 492 1.64 -2.40 -20.71
N THR A 493 0.44 -2.43 -20.14
CA THR A 493 -0.20 -3.69 -19.76
C THR A 493 -0.52 -4.57 -20.95
N ALA A 494 -0.60 -4.01 -22.15
CA ALA A 494 -0.83 -4.77 -23.36
C ALA A 494 0.40 -5.61 -23.75
N SER A 495 1.60 -5.10 -23.53
CA SER A 495 2.86 -5.82 -23.80
C SER A 495 3.08 -7.04 -22.89
N LEU A 496 2.36 -7.14 -21.77
CA LEU A 496 2.44 -8.26 -20.82
C LEU A 496 1.53 -9.44 -21.17
N ILE A 497 0.63 -9.29 -22.13
CA ILE A 497 -0.30 -10.34 -22.54
C ILE A 497 0.37 -11.17 -23.64
N VAL A 498 0.58 -12.46 -23.39
CA VAL A 498 1.04 -13.36 -24.46
C VAL A 498 -0.07 -13.46 -25.49
N GLU A 499 0.22 -13.07 -26.73
CA GLU A 499 -0.72 -13.23 -27.83
C GLU A 499 -0.85 -14.71 -28.17
N GLU A 500 -2.02 -15.28 -27.94
CA GLU A 500 -2.40 -16.65 -28.27
C GLU A 500 -3.73 -16.64 -29.01
N GLU A 501 -3.89 -17.52 -30.00
CA GLU A 501 -5.17 -17.74 -30.62
C GLU A 501 -6.07 -18.59 -29.72
N THR A 502 -7.33 -18.22 -29.65
CA THR A 502 -8.36 -18.90 -28.87
C THR A 502 -9.73 -18.69 -29.47
N PHE A 503 -10.69 -19.58 -29.22
CA PHE A 503 -12.09 -19.40 -29.59
C PHE A 503 -12.86 -18.84 -28.42
N VAL A 504 -13.57 -17.72 -28.63
CA VAL A 504 -14.46 -17.13 -27.64
C VAL A 504 -15.90 -17.47 -28.00
N SER A 505 -16.65 -18.01 -27.06
CA SER A 505 -18.06 -18.27 -27.17
C SER A 505 -18.90 -17.61 -26.10
N VAL A 506 -20.07 -17.11 -26.50
CA VAL A 506 -21.03 -16.45 -25.62
C VAL A 506 -22.41 -17.01 -25.87
N THR A 507 -23.14 -17.35 -24.83
CA THR A 507 -24.53 -17.78 -24.91
C THR A 507 -25.50 -16.66 -24.53
N LYS A 508 -26.74 -16.77 -24.96
CA LYS A 508 -27.83 -15.83 -24.67
C LYS A 508 -28.06 -15.65 -23.17
N ALA A 509 -28.01 -16.74 -22.42
CA ALA A 509 -28.16 -16.72 -20.97
C ALA A 509 -26.95 -16.07 -20.24
N GLY A 510 -25.84 -15.74 -20.93
CA GLY A 510 -24.68 -15.09 -20.36
C GLY A 510 -23.60 -16.03 -19.87
N TYR A 511 -23.47 -17.23 -20.43
CA TYR A 511 -22.27 -18.07 -20.25
C TYR A 511 -21.20 -17.65 -21.24
N ILE A 512 -19.98 -17.44 -20.73
CA ILE A 512 -18.81 -17.01 -21.51
C ILE A 512 -17.64 -17.94 -21.24
N LYS A 513 -16.85 -18.24 -22.27
CA LYS A 513 -15.59 -18.99 -22.14
C LYS A 513 -14.66 -18.69 -23.29
N ARG A 514 -13.37 -18.97 -23.07
CA ARG A 514 -12.43 -19.20 -24.19
C ARG A 514 -12.01 -20.66 -24.23
N THR A 515 -11.67 -21.11 -25.41
CA THR A 515 -11.31 -22.52 -25.66
C THR A 515 -10.10 -22.54 -26.59
N SER A 516 -9.07 -23.31 -26.26
CA SER A 516 -7.90 -23.45 -27.14
C SER A 516 -8.27 -24.04 -28.50
N PRO A 517 -7.59 -23.65 -29.59
CA PRO A 517 -7.85 -24.19 -30.91
C PRO A 517 -7.79 -25.72 -30.97
N ARG A 518 -6.89 -26.32 -30.18
CA ARG A 518 -6.79 -27.80 -30.08
C ARG A 518 -8.05 -28.44 -29.52
N SER A 519 -8.63 -27.83 -28.49
CA SER A 519 -9.86 -28.36 -27.87
C SER A 519 -11.07 -28.13 -28.72
N PHE A 520 -11.16 -27.02 -29.43
CA PHE A 520 -12.22 -26.67 -30.35
C PHE A 520 -12.22 -27.62 -31.56
N ASN A 521 -11.09 -27.77 -32.26
CA ASN A 521 -10.94 -28.60 -33.44
C ASN A 521 -11.08 -30.11 -33.16
N ALA A 522 -10.99 -30.53 -31.90
CA ALA A 522 -11.23 -31.94 -31.50
C ALA A 522 -12.70 -32.27 -31.22
N SER A 523 -13.64 -31.36 -31.45
CA SER A 523 -15.06 -31.48 -31.12
C SER A 523 -15.91 -30.94 -32.26
N THR A 524 -17.21 -31.30 -32.29
CA THR A 524 -18.18 -30.68 -33.20
C THR A 524 -18.87 -29.48 -32.51
N LEU A 525 -19.51 -28.62 -33.31
CA LEU A 525 -20.26 -27.48 -32.78
C LEU A 525 -21.39 -27.92 -31.83
N GLU A 526 -22.04 -29.04 -32.11
CA GLU A 526 -23.13 -29.62 -31.32
C GLU A 526 -22.66 -30.09 -29.93
N GLU A 527 -21.38 -30.45 -29.78
CA GLU A 527 -20.80 -30.90 -28.50
C GLU A 527 -20.43 -29.76 -27.54
N MET A 528 -20.81 -28.53 -27.86
CA MET A 528 -20.60 -27.41 -27.00
C MET A 528 -21.29 -27.61 -25.65
N GLY A 529 -20.53 -27.46 -24.56
CA GLY A 529 -21.09 -27.39 -23.20
C GLY A 529 -21.96 -26.15 -23.02
N LYS A 530 -23.27 -26.33 -22.94
CA LYS A 530 -24.30 -25.30 -22.68
C LYS A 530 -25.48 -25.90 -21.94
N ARG A 531 -26.40 -25.10 -21.42
CA ARG A 531 -27.68 -25.56 -20.87
C ARG A 531 -28.63 -25.95 -22.01
N GLU A 532 -29.56 -26.86 -21.76
CA GLU A 532 -30.49 -27.38 -22.76
C GLU A 532 -31.34 -26.27 -23.43
N ASP A 533 -31.73 -25.26 -22.65
CA ASP A 533 -32.58 -24.17 -23.13
C ASP A 533 -31.77 -22.91 -23.56
N ASP A 534 -30.44 -22.97 -23.58
CA ASP A 534 -29.60 -21.84 -23.92
C ASP A 534 -29.11 -21.86 -25.37
N GLN A 535 -28.89 -20.68 -25.94
CA GLN A 535 -28.50 -20.51 -27.33
C GLN A 535 -27.11 -19.88 -27.44
N LEU A 536 -26.27 -20.40 -28.31
CA LEU A 536 -25.02 -19.79 -28.72
C LEU A 536 -25.35 -18.57 -29.59
N ILE A 537 -24.87 -17.37 -29.15
CA ILE A 537 -25.10 -16.12 -29.88
C ILE A 537 -23.81 -15.56 -30.48
N PHE A 538 -22.67 -16.03 -30.02
CA PHE A 538 -21.36 -15.54 -30.48
C PHE A 538 -20.33 -16.66 -30.41
N LEU A 539 -19.60 -16.84 -31.52
CA LEU A 539 -18.46 -17.75 -31.63
C LEU A 539 -17.48 -17.15 -32.65
N GLN A 540 -16.31 -16.79 -32.22
CA GLN A 540 -15.25 -16.29 -33.11
C GLN A 540 -13.86 -16.75 -32.66
N ASN A 541 -12.93 -16.87 -33.62
CA ASN A 541 -11.51 -16.96 -33.34
C ASN A 541 -11.05 -15.61 -32.83
N ALA A 542 -10.30 -15.59 -31.72
CA ALA A 542 -9.89 -14.42 -31.02
C ALA A 542 -8.42 -14.52 -30.62
N LYS A 543 -7.77 -13.37 -30.48
CA LYS A 543 -6.48 -13.25 -29.82
C LYS A 543 -6.67 -12.88 -28.34
N THR A 544 -5.84 -13.40 -27.47
CA THR A 544 -5.88 -13.07 -26.04
C THR A 544 -5.72 -11.58 -25.76
N THR A 545 -5.14 -10.82 -26.68
CA THR A 545 -4.97 -9.36 -26.61
C THR A 545 -6.23 -8.56 -26.91
N GLN A 546 -7.25 -9.18 -27.51
CA GLN A 546 -8.50 -8.52 -27.85
C GLN A 546 -9.43 -8.35 -26.65
N HIS A 547 -10.48 -7.57 -26.86
CA HIS A 547 -11.47 -7.21 -25.86
C HIS A 547 -12.86 -7.66 -26.28
N LEU A 548 -13.61 -8.29 -25.37
CA LEU A 548 -14.98 -8.73 -25.57
C LEU A 548 -15.96 -7.71 -24.99
N LEU A 549 -16.85 -7.20 -25.82
CA LEU A 549 -18.01 -6.40 -25.43
C LEU A 549 -19.28 -7.24 -25.52
N LEU A 550 -20.10 -7.23 -24.46
CA LEU A 550 -21.36 -7.96 -24.37
C LEU A 550 -22.49 -6.95 -24.10
N PHE A 551 -23.50 -6.94 -24.92
CA PHE A 551 -24.64 -6.04 -24.80
C PHE A 551 -25.88 -6.81 -24.38
N THR A 552 -26.61 -6.32 -23.38
CA THR A 552 -27.76 -7.00 -22.82
C THR A 552 -29.09 -6.34 -23.20
N ASN A 553 -30.18 -7.11 -23.15
CA ASN A 553 -31.54 -6.64 -23.39
C ASN A 553 -32.00 -5.54 -22.42
N LEU A 554 -31.37 -5.42 -21.21
CA LEU A 554 -31.67 -4.38 -20.22
C LEU A 554 -30.83 -3.11 -20.39
N GLY A 555 -30.14 -2.96 -21.53
CA GLY A 555 -29.37 -1.78 -21.88
C GLY A 555 -28.05 -1.65 -21.14
N ASN A 556 -27.47 -2.78 -20.64
CA ASN A 556 -26.15 -2.83 -20.02
C ASN A 556 -25.12 -3.33 -21.04
N VAL A 557 -23.90 -2.80 -20.93
CA VAL A 557 -22.72 -3.35 -21.60
C VAL A 557 -21.74 -3.88 -20.57
N ILE A 558 -21.18 -5.03 -20.86
CA ILE A 558 -20.21 -5.75 -20.03
C ILE A 558 -18.94 -5.87 -20.83
N TYR A 559 -17.84 -5.48 -20.23
CA TYR A 559 -16.50 -5.58 -20.81
C TYR A 559 -15.74 -6.74 -20.18
N ARG A 560 -15.08 -7.54 -21.00
CA ARG A 560 -14.13 -8.58 -20.56
C ARG A 560 -12.94 -8.63 -21.52
N PRO A 561 -11.69 -8.52 -21.03
CA PRO A 561 -10.52 -8.80 -21.85
C PRO A 561 -10.42 -10.32 -22.10
N VAL A 562 -10.11 -10.72 -23.33
CA VAL A 562 -10.09 -12.14 -23.71
C VAL A 562 -9.13 -12.97 -22.87
N HIS A 563 -7.96 -12.42 -22.51
CA HIS A 563 -6.99 -13.12 -21.65
C HIS A 563 -7.50 -13.43 -20.24
N GLU A 564 -8.51 -12.73 -19.74
CA GLU A 564 -9.14 -12.98 -18.43
C GLU A 564 -10.29 -13.98 -18.48
N LEU A 565 -10.76 -14.36 -19.67
CA LEU A 565 -11.80 -15.38 -19.79
C LEU A 565 -11.26 -16.74 -19.34
N THR A 566 -12.10 -17.52 -18.69
CA THR A 566 -11.75 -18.87 -18.25
C THR A 566 -11.46 -19.77 -19.45
N ASP A 567 -10.24 -20.33 -19.51
CA ASP A 567 -9.82 -21.28 -20.55
C ASP A 567 -10.25 -22.69 -20.18
N ILE A 568 -11.24 -23.22 -20.89
CA ILE A 568 -11.82 -24.53 -20.62
C ILE A 568 -12.11 -25.29 -21.93
N ARG A 569 -12.33 -26.59 -21.79
CA ARG A 569 -12.63 -27.45 -22.96
C ARG A 569 -13.95 -27.06 -23.59
N TRP A 570 -14.06 -27.31 -24.90
CA TRP A 570 -15.26 -26.99 -25.66
C TRP A 570 -16.53 -27.62 -25.07
N LYS A 571 -16.44 -28.83 -24.55
CA LYS A 571 -17.57 -29.61 -23.98
C LYS A 571 -17.96 -29.16 -22.57
N ASP A 572 -17.19 -28.33 -21.92
CA ASP A 572 -17.47 -27.84 -20.57
C ASP A 572 -18.32 -26.54 -20.63
N ILE A 573 -19.21 -26.35 -19.66
CA ILE A 573 -20.05 -25.14 -19.57
C ILE A 573 -19.15 -23.97 -19.13
N GLY A 574 -19.33 -22.79 -19.77
CA GLY A 574 -18.61 -21.58 -19.48
C GLY A 574 -18.93 -21.00 -18.10
N GLU A 575 -18.22 -19.92 -17.76
CA GLU A 575 -18.52 -19.12 -16.59
C GLU A 575 -19.75 -18.24 -16.84
N HIS A 576 -20.71 -18.24 -15.90
CA HIS A 576 -21.88 -17.37 -16.01
C HIS A 576 -21.57 -15.97 -15.49
N LEU A 577 -22.00 -14.93 -16.20
CA LEU A 577 -21.74 -13.53 -15.87
C LEU A 577 -22.17 -13.14 -14.45
N SER A 578 -23.22 -13.75 -13.89
CA SER A 578 -23.66 -13.50 -12.51
C SER A 578 -22.64 -13.93 -11.42
N GLN A 579 -21.65 -14.76 -11.76
CA GLN A 579 -20.63 -15.16 -10.78
C GLN A 579 -19.67 -14.01 -10.44
N THR A 580 -19.48 -13.10 -11.39
CA THR A 580 -18.57 -11.96 -11.22
C THR A 580 -19.28 -10.60 -11.12
N LEU A 581 -20.46 -10.47 -11.74
CA LEU A 581 -21.25 -9.24 -11.73
C LEU A 581 -22.28 -9.25 -10.59
N MET A 582 -22.20 -8.27 -9.70
CA MET A 582 -23.09 -8.17 -8.53
C MET A 582 -24.56 -7.90 -8.89
N ASN A 583 -24.81 -7.30 -10.07
CA ASN A 583 -26.13 -6.81 -10.48
C ASN A 583 -26.56 -7.37 -11.83
N PHE A 584 -26.25 -8.64 -12.15
CA PHE A 584 -26.78 -9.29 -13.31
C PHE A 584 -28.18 -9.85 -12.99
N ASP A 585 -29.22 -9.31 -13.65
CA ASP A 585 -30.62 -9.67 -13.38
C ASP A 585 -30.95 -11.06 -13.92
N THR A 586 -31.87 -11.76 -13.28
CA THR A 586 -32.33 -13.10 -13.73
C THR A 586 -33.01 -13.09 -15.12
N ASN A 587 -33.55 -11.94 -15.52
CA ASN A 587 -34.19 -11.71 -16.83
C ASN A 587 -33.25 -11.02 -17.82
N GLU A 588 -31.98 -10.82 -17.44
CA GLU A 588 -31.00 -10.19 -18.31
C GLU A 588 -30.38 -11.21 -19.24
N GLU A 589 -30.50 -10.95 -20.54
CA GLU A 589 -29.97 -11.79 -21.61
C GLU A 589 -28.94 -11.00 -22.42
N VAL A 590 -27.90 -11.70 -22.89
CA VAL A 590 -26.96 -11.12 -23.86
C VAL A 590 -27.60 -11.20 -25.24
N ILE A 591 -27.69 -10.06 -25.91
CA ILE A 591 -28.34 -9.98 -27.25
C ILE A 591 -27.34 -9.71 -28.37
N PHE A 592 -26.14 -9.22 -28.03
CA PHE A 592 -25.08 -9.01 -29.00
C PHE A 592 -23.70 -9.08 -28.30
N ALA A 593 -22.72 -9.59 -29.01
CA ALA A 593 -21.34 -9.65 -28.57
C ALA A 593 -20.38 -9.28 -29.71
N GLU A 594 -19.28 -8.65 -29.42
CA GLU A 594 -18.25 -8.27 -30.38
C GLU A 594 -16.86 -8.33 -29.76
N LEU A 595 -15.87 -8.78 -30.56
CA LEU A 595 -14.44 -8.65 -30.25
C LEU A 595 -13.91 -7.36 -30.87
N VAL A 596 -13.22 -6.56 -30.06
CA VAL A 596 -12.62 -5.29 -30.50
C VAL A 596 -11.14 -5.26 -30.16
N GLU A 597 -10.33 -4.67 -31.03
CA GLU A 597 -8.89 -4.47 -30.78
C GLU A 597 -8.62 -3.18 -29.98
N ASN A 598 -9.44 -2.16 -30.22
CA ASN A 598 -9.34 -0.86 -29.56
C ASN A 598 -10.72 -0.22 -29.40
N PHE A 599 -10.78 0.90 -28.68
CA PHE A 599 -12.01 1.60 -28.39
C PHE A 599 -12.14 2.98 -29.07
N GLU A 600 -11.17 3.37 -29.90
CA GLU A 600 -11.10 4.73 -30.42
C GLU A 600 -12.08 4.97 -31.58
N GLU A 601 -12.31 3.95 -32.41
CA GLU A 601 -13.18 4.04 -33.58
C GLU A 601 -14.35 3.07 -33.51
N GLY A 602 -15.48 3.47 -34.07
CA GLY A 602 -16.69 2.68 -34.17
C GLY A 602 -17.88 3.29 -33.46
N THR A 603 -19.05 2.93 -33.95
CA THR A 603 -20.35 3.38 -33.40
C THR A 603 -21.33 2.20 -33.44
N TYR A 604 -22.15 2.06 -32.41
CA TYR A 604 -23.24 1.09 -32.39
C TYR A 604 -24.57 1.83 -32.46
N PHE A 605 -25.56 1.17 -33.10
CA PHE A 605 -26.96 1.57 -32.92
C PHE A 605 -27.66 0.56 -32.02
N ALA A 606 -28.67 1.02 -31.30
CA ALA A 606 -29.50 0.21 -30.43
C ALA A 606 -30.97 0.60 -30.62
N VAL A 607 -31.85 -0.41 -30.73
CA VAL A 607 -33.31 -0.25 -30.91
C VAL A 607 -34.02 -0.96 -29.78
N THR A 608 -35.00 -0.27 -29.17
CA THR A 608 -35.85 -0.87 -28.13
C THR A 608 -37.19 -1.35 -28.68
N LYS A 609 -37.81 -2.28 -27.96
CA LYS A 609 -39.12 -2.84 -28.26
C LYS A 609 -40.20 -1.77 -28.38
N TYR A 610 -40.12 -0.69 -27.63
CA TYR A 610 -41.04 0.44 -27.66
C TYR A 610 -40.61 1.53 -28.62
N GLY A 611 -39.72 1.20 -29.56
CA GLY A 611 -39.40 2.05 -30.72
C GLY A 611 -38.51 3.24 -30.42
N GLN A 612 -37.63 3.16 -29.41
CA GLN A 612 -36.54 4.11 -29.25
C GLN A 612 -35.32 3.62 -30.04
N ILE A 613 -34.55 4.55 -30.59
CA ILE A 613 -33.29 4.28 -31.28
C ILE A 613 -32.22 5.28 -30.86
N LYS A 614 -30.98 4.86 -30.82
CA LYS A 614 -29.82 5.74 -30.59
C LYS A 614 -28.58 5.20 -31.31
N ARG A 615 -27.62 6.08 -31.53
CA ARG A 615 -26.24 5.69 -31.80
C ARG A 615 -25.36 6.06 -30.62
N VAL A 616 -24.33 5.26 -30.36
CA VAL A 616 -23.37 5.46 -29.27
C VAL A 616 -21.95 5.10 -29.74
N GLU A 617 -20.97 5.92 -29.41
CA GLU A 617 -19.59 5.69 -29.80
C GLU A 617 -18.95 4.57 -28.97
N ARG A 618 -18.12 3.74 -29.60
CA ARG A 618 -17.40 2.64 -28.95
C ARG A 618 -16.52 3.12 -27.80
N LYS A 619 -15.93 4.33 -27.91
CA LYS A 619 -15.08 4.91 -26.86
C LYS A 619 -15.79 5.06 -25.50
N GLU A 620 -17.11 5.17 -25.47
CA GLU A 620 -17.90 5.20 -24.23
C GLU A 620 -17.79 3.88 -23.42
N PHE A 621 -17.30 2.81 -24.04
CA PHE A 621 -17.17 1.46 -23.45
C PHE A 621 -15.72 1.09 -23.15
N ALA A 622 -14.77 2.05 -23.23
CA ALA A 622 -13.39 1.83 -22.81
C ALA A 622 -13.34 1.30 -21.36
N PRO A 623 -12.36 0.45 -21.00
CA PRO A 623 -12.31 -0.21 -19.69
C PRO A 623 -12.42 0.76 -18.52
N TRP A 624 -13.33 0.50 -17.58
CA TRP A 624 -13.50 1.30 -16.35
C TRP A 624 -13.02 0.51 -15.13
N ARG A 625 -12.67 1.22 -14.08
CA ARG A 625 -12.03 0.65 -12.88
C ARG A 625 -12.75 -0.56 -12.26
N THR A 626 -14.08 -0.62 -12.33
CA THR A 626 -14.90 -1.65 -11.70
C THR A 626 -15.51 -2.66 -12.71
N TYR A 627 -14.97 -2.76 -13.92
CA TYR A 627 -15.53 -3.57 -15.00
C TYR A 627 -15.72 -5.06 -14.63
N LYS A 628 -14.89 -5.59 -13.72
CA LYS A 628 -15.00 -6.99 -13.28
C LYS A 628 -16.29 -7.27 -12.51
N SER A 629 -16.73 -6.31 -11.71
CA SER A 629 -17.86 -6.49 -10.76
C SER A 629 -19.11 -5.70 -11.11
N LYS A 630 -19.05 -4.77 -12.08
CA LYS A 630 -20.18 -3.92 -12.48
C LYS A 630 -20.22 -3.72 -13.98
N SER A 631 -21.42 -3.90 -14.57
CA SER A 631 -21.72 -3.45 -15.93
C SER A 631 -21.90 -1.92 -15.98
N THR A 632 -21.92 -1.35 -17.18
CA THR A 632 -22.33 0.03 -17.42
C THR A 632 -23.50 0.09 -18.38
N LYS A 633 -24.21 1.20 -18.42
CA LYS A 633 -25.34 1.38 -19.33
C LYS A 633 -24.81 1.83 -20.70
N TYR A 634 -25.32 1.21 -21.77
CA TYR A 634 -25.23 1.73 -23.13
C TYR A 634 -26.54 2.35 -23.61
N ALA A 635 -27.67 1.97 -22.99
CA ALA A 635 -28.98 2.54 -23.25
C ALA A 635 -29.77 2.70 -21.93
N LYS A 636 -30.48 3.84 -21.78
CA LYS A 636 -31.43 4.04 -20.68
C LYS A 636 -32.82 3.71 -21.19
N LEU A 637 -33.45 2.68 -20.65
CA LEU A 637 -34.84 2.34 -20.93
C LEU A 637 -35.76 3.37 -20.25
N LYS A 638 -36.79 3.83 -20.97
CA LYS A 638 -37.76 4.81 -20.47
C LYS A 638 -38.87 4.16 -19.66
N ASP A 639 -39.16 2.91 -19.96
CA ASP A 639 -40.17 2.10 -19.31
C ASP A 639 -39.50 0.85 -18.72
N ALA A 640 -40.01 0.34 -17.61
CA ALA A 640 -39.48 -0.85 -16.96
C ALA A 640 -39.77 -2.14 -17.75
N GLU A 641 -40.82 -2.13 -18.61
CA GLU A 641 -41.18 -3.23 -19.46
C GLU A 641 -40.52 -3.19 -20.86
N ASP A 642 -39.82 -2.07 -21.18
CA ASP A 642 -39.08 -1.93 -22.43
C ASP A 642 -37.79 -2.74 -22.40
N VAL A 643 -37.39 -3.29 -23.51
CA VAL A 643 -36.13 -4.03 -23.67
C VAL A 643 -35.44 -3.60 -24.95
N VAL A 644 -34.15 -3.68 -25.01
CA VAL A 644 -33.40 -3.55 -26.26
C VAL A 644 -33.51 -4.85 -27.01
N ILE A 645 -33.90 -4.76 -28.25
CA ILE A 645 -34.12 -5.93 -29.15
C ILE A 645 -32.96 -6.12 -30.13
N THR A 646 -32.26 -5.04 -30.47
CA THR A 646 -31.17 -5.08 -31.43
C THR A 646 -30.05 -4.11 -31.01
N VAL A 647 -28.83 -4.58 -31.06
CA VAL A 647 -27.58 -3.82 -31.05
C VAL A 647 -26.73 -4.29 -32.20
N SER A 648 -26.16 -3.38 -32.96
CA SER A 648 -25.24 -3.72 -34.06
C SER A 648 -24.27 -2.59 -34.31
N PRO A 649 -23.08 -2.87 -34.84
CA PRO A 649 -22.19 -1.83 -35.37
C PRO A 649 -22.90 -1.04 -36.47
N VAL A 650 -22.60 0.26 -36.54
CA VAL A 650 -23.16 1.13 -37.58
C VAL A 650 -22.34 0.95 -38.85
N VAL A 651 -23.02 0.48 -39.89
CA VAL A 651 -22.60 0.65 -41.27
C VAL A 651 -23.39 1.83 -41.84
N LEU A 652 -22.75 2.71 -42.59
CA LEU A 652 -23.41 3.88 -43.21
C LEU A 652 -24.38 3.40 -44.31
N ASP A 653 -25.59 3.04 -43.91
CA ASP A 653 -26.64 2.55 -44.76
C ASP A 653 -28.02 2.83 -44.15
N ASP A 654 -29.07 2.32 -44.74
CA ASP A 654 -30.43 2.45 -44.24
C ASP A 654 -30.71 1.36 -43.18
N ILE A 655 -31.46 1.75 -42.16
CA ILE A 655 -31.99 0.81 -41.15
C ILE A 655 -33.46 0.49 -41.47
N MET A 656 -33.81 -0.78 -41.35
CA MET A 656 -35.17 -1.27 -41.44
C MET A 656 -35.67 -1.67 -40.03
N LEU A 657 -36.86 -1.19 -39.69
CA LEU A 657 -37.62 -1.62 -38.50
C LEU A 657 -38.91 -2.29 -38.95
N ILE A 658 -39.22 -3.42 -38.34
CA ILE A 658 -40.45 -4.15 -38.59
C ILE A 658 -41.18 -4.29 -37.25
N THR A 659 -42.49 -3.96 -37.26
CA THR A 659 -43.31 -4.04 -36.04
C THR A 659 -44.05 -5.40 -35.96
N GLU A 660 -44.47 -5.79 -34.76
CA GLU A 660 -45.25 -7.01 -34.52
C GLU A 660 -46.55 -7.02 -35.34
N LYS A 661 -47.20 -5.88 -35.51
CA LYS A 661 -48.43 -5.76 -36.33
C LYS A 661 -48.16 -5.69 -37.84
N GLY A 662 -46.91 -5.88 -38.25
CA GLY A 662 -46.54 -5.96 -39.66
C GLY A 662 -46.45 -4.62 -40.37
N TYR A 663 -45.86 -3.59 -39.77
CA TYR A 663 -45.47 -2.35 -40.42
C TYR A 663 -43.94 -2.33 -40.55
N ALA A 664 -43.44 -2.00 -41.75
CA ALA A 664 -42.04 -1.83 -42.02
C ALA A 664 -41.68 -0.37 -42.27
N LEU A 665 -40.65 0.16 -41.68
CA LEU A 665 -40.11 1.50 -41.85
C LEU A 665 -38.64 1.44 -42.20
N ARG A 666 -38.25 2.08 -43.32
CA ARG A 666 -36.86 2.21 -43.73
C ARG A 666 -36.44 3.67 -43.74
N PHE A 667 -35.27 3.99 -43.10
CA PHE A 667 -34.73 5.35 -43.06
C PHE A 667 -33.23 5.30 -42.93
N ASN A 668 -32.54 6.39 -43.31
CA ASN A 668 -31.10 6.44 -43.23
C ASN A 668 -30.63 6.53 -41.78
N ILE A 669 -29.62 5.73 -41.41
CA ILE A 669 -29.07 5.68 -40.03
C ILE A 669 -28.48 7.02 -39.57
N GLU A 670 -28.09 7.89 -40.51
CA GLU A 670 -27.58 9.24 -40.19
C GLU A 670 -28.61 10.16 -39.53
N GLU A 671 -29.91 9.90 -39.73
CA GLU A 671 -30.96 10.59 -39.01
C GLU A 671 -30.98 10.31 -37.50
N VAL A 672 -30.27 9.31 -37.05
CA VAL A 672 -30.18 8.94 -35.65
C VAL A 672 -29.00 9.69 -35.02
N PRO A 673 -29.18 10.53 -33.99
CA PRO A 673 -28.10 11.26 -33.39
C PRO A 673 -27.19 10.32 -32.61
N ILE A 674 -25.87 10.61 -32.62
CA ILE A 674 -24.90 10.01 -31.71
C ILE A 674 -25.06 10.69 -30.35
N ILE A 675 -25.34 9.95 -29.30
CA ILE A 675 -25.59 10.46 -27.95
C ILE A 675 -24.92 9.58 -26.92
N GLY A 676 -24.57 10.16 -25.77
CA GLY A 676 -23.83 9.47 -24.70
C GLY A 676 -24.53 8.20 -24.19
N ALA A 677 -23.76 7.27 -23.71
CA ALA A 677 -24.18 5.91 -23.31
C ALA A 677 -25.41 5.89 -22.39
N LYS A 678 -25.52 6.83 -21.45
CA LYS A 678 -26.61 6.89 -20.45
C LYS A 678 -27.91 7.56 -20.94
N ALA A 679 -27.98 7.94 -22.20
CA ALA A 679 -29.18 8.56 -22.79
C ALA A 679 -30.19 7.51 -23.28
N ALA A 680 -31.47 7.84 -23.29
CA ALA A 680 -32.55 6.93 -23.67
C ALA A 680 -32.79 6.80 -25.18
N GLY A 681 -32.20 7.64 -25.99
CA GLY A 681 -32.48 7.63 -27.44
C GLY A 681 -33.62 8.52 -27.88
N VAL A 682 -33.90 8.46 -29.19
CA VAL A 682 -34.95 9.22 -29.89
C VAL A 682 -36.00 8.24 -30.47
N LYS A 683 -37.17 8.77 -30.81
CA LYS A 683 -38.21 7.95 -31.40
C LYS A 683 -37.80 7.47 -32.80
N ALA A 684 -37.78 6.13 -33.00
CA ALA A 684 -37.46 5.47 -34.28
C ALA A 684 -38.67 5.33 -35.18
N VAL A 685 -39.78 4.84 -34.64
CA VAL A 685 -41.02 4.57 -35.35
C VAL A 685 -42.22 5.04 -34.56
N ASN A 686 -43.31 5.42 -35.25
CA ASN A 686 -44.54 5.83 -34.62
C ASN A 686 -45.47 4.63 -34.38
N LEU A 687 -45.27 3.97 -33.26
CA LEU A 687 -46.10 2.87 -32.80
C LEU A 687 -47.49 3.33 -32.40
N LYS A 688 -48.53 2.61 -32.79
CA LYS A 688 -49.95 2.91 -32.44
C LYS A 688 -50.64 1.63 -31.98
N ASP A 689 -51.70 1.79 -31.20
CA ASP A 689 -52.58 0.71 -30.81
C ASP A 689 -51.89 -0.48 -30.10
N GLY A 690 -50.88 -0.17 -29.25
CA GLY A 690 -50.13 -1.20 -28.54
C GLY A 690 -49.24 -2.04 -29.45
N ASP A 691 -48.80 -1.54 -30.61
CA ASP A 691 -47.80 -2.21 -31.47
C ASP A 691 -46.41 -2.08 -30.88
N MET A 692 -45.52 -3.00 -31.18
CA MET A 692 -44.14 -3.06 -30.71
C MET A 692 -43.19 -3.35 -31.87
N VAL A 693 -41.91 -3.05 -31.73
CA VAL A 693 -40.90 -3.41 -32.74
C VAL A 693 -40.53 -4.88 -32.53
N ALA A 694 -40.63 -5.67 -33.58
CA ALA A 694 -40.28 -7.08 -33.60
C ALA A 694 -38.84 -7.30 -34.07
N ALA A 695 -38.35 -6.50 -35.03
CA ALA A 695 -36.99 -6.61 -35.55
C ALA A 695 -36.46 -5.25 -36.02
N ALA A 696 -35.14 -5.07 -35.96
CA ALA A 696 -34.44 -3.94 -36.53
C ALA A 696 -33.07 -4.40 -37.03
N PHE A 697 -32.68 -3.99 -38.22
CA PHE A 697 -31.41 -4.40 -38.84
C PHE A 697 -31.01 -3.43 -39.97
N ILE A 698 -29.74 -3.45 -40.35
CA ILE A 698 -29.23 -2.69 -41.50
C ILE A 698 -29.83 -3.34 -42.78
N SER A 699 -30.40 -2.55 -43.66
CA SER A 699 -31.04 -3.02 -44.87
C SER A 699 -30.13 -2.84 -46.09
N ASN A 700 -28.99 -3.50 -46.06
CA ASN A 700 -28.00 -3.53 -47.15
C ASN A 700 -28.12 -4.74 -48.07
N THR A 701 -29.16 -5.56 -47.91
CA THR A 701 -29.46 -6.74 -48.73
C THR A 701 -30.58 -6.48 -49.72
N SER A 702 -30.72 -7.30 -50.75
CA SER A 702 -31.80 -7.23 -51.76
C SER A 702 -33.16 -7.66 -51.22
N SER A 703 -33.19 -8.52 -50.22
CA SER A 703 -34.42 -9.09 -49.68
C SER A 703 -34.35 -9.36 -48.17
N VAL A 704 -35.50 -9.44 -47.54
CA VAL A 704 -35.68 -9.76 -46.11
C VAL A 704 -36.67 -10.90 -45.94
N TYR A 705 -36.46 -11.70 -44.88
CA TYR A 705 -37.45 -12.69 -44.45
C TYR A 705 -38.32 -12.13 -43.31
N LEU A 706 -39.56 -12.60 -43.23
CA LEU A 706 -40.48 -12.36 -42.13
C LEU A 706 -41.12 -13.69 -41.71
N LEU A 707 -40.95 -14.02 -40.43
CA LEU A 707 -41.61 -15.15 -39.78
C LEU A 707 -42.72 -14.61 -38.88
N THR A 708 -43.89 -15.22 -38.94
CA THR A 708 -44.99 -14.87 -38.02
C THR A 708 -45.09 -15.81 -36.85
N GLN A 709 -45.74 -15.42 -35.77
CA GLN A 709 -45.96 -16.20 -34.55
C GLN A 709 -46.75 -17.52 -34.85
N ARG A 710 -47.40 -17.58 -36.00
CA ARG A 710 -48.14 -18.79 -36.47
C ARG A 710 -47.30 -19.69 -37.37
N GLY A 711 -46.00 -19.41 -37.49
CA GLY A 711 -45.10 -20.21 -38.35
C GLY A 711 -45.28 -19.97 -39.86
N SER A 712 -45.83 -18.84 -40.24
CA SER A 712 -45.89 -18.45 -41.66
C SER A 712 -44.64 -17.62 -41.98
N LEU A 713 -43.94 -17.99 -43.04
CA LEU A 713 -42.68 -17.43 -43.46
C LEU A 713 -42.76 -16.87 -44.86
N LYS A 714 -42.15 -15.75 -45.13
CA LYS A 714 -42.03 -15.18 -46.46
C LYS A 714 -40.70 -14.47 -46.65
N ARG A 715 -40.30 -14.31 -47.91
CA ARG A 715 -39.21 -13.45 -48.38
C ARG A 715 -39.79 -12.32 -49.21
N MET A 716 -39.35 -11.08 -48.99
CA MET A 716 -39.81 -9.91 -49.75
C MET A 716 -38.63 -9.04 -50.17
N ALA A 717 -38.77 -8.28 -51.27
CA ALA A 717 -37.77 -7.36 -51.74
C ALA A 717 -37.69 -6.11 -50.82
N VAL A 718 -36.50 -5.67 -50.51
CA VAL A 718 -36.25 -4.45 -49.69
C VAL A 718 -36.74 -3.18 -50.43
N GLU A 719 -36.69 -3.17 -51.77
CA GLU A 719 -37.12 -2.07 -52.60
C GLU A 719 -38.64 -1.73 -52.46
N GLU A 720 -39.45 -2.75 -52.05
CA GLU A 720 -40.88 -2.49 -51.75
C GLU A 720 -41.12 -1.56 -50.54
N ILE A 721 -40.06 -1.28 -49.74
CA ILE A 721 -40.10 -0.36 -48.63
C ILE A 721 -39.19 0.85 -48.95
N PRO A 722 -39.76 1.96 -49.45
CA PRO A 722 -38.99 3.10 -49.80
C PRO A 722 -38.38 3.79 -48.57
N VAL A 723 -37.19 4.37 -48.73
CA VAL A 723 -36.51 5.13 -47.71
C VAL A 723 -37.37 6.37 -47.38
N THR A 724 -37.61 6.58 -46.08
CA THR A 724 -38.42 7.72 -45.61
C THR A 724 -37.77 8.31 -44.37
N SER A 725 -38.31 9.40 -43.79
CA SER A 725 -37.79 9.92 -42.54
C SER A 725 -38.20 9.09 -41.33
N ARG A 726 -37.36 9.08 -40.32
CA ARG A 726 -37.59 8.50 -39.01
C ARG A 726 -38.90 8.92 -38.36
N ALA A 727 -39.41 8.17 -37.41
CA ALA A 727 -40.59 8.44 -36.58
C ALA A 727 -41.94 8.46 -37.35
N LYS A 728 -41.98 7.87 -38.54
CA LYS A 728 -43.22 7.53 -39.25
C LYS A 728 -43.74 6.19 -38.80
N ARG A 729 -44.98 5.80 -39.23
CA ARG A 729 -45.58 4.48 -38.92
C ARG A 729 -44.99 3.34 -39.77
N GLY A 730 -44.54 3.68 -40.98
CA GLY A 730 -44.09 2.71 -41.97
C GLY A 730 -45.25 2.17 -42.85
N LEU A 731 -44.91 1.26 -43.76
CA LEU A 731 -45.82 0.58 -44.69
C LEU A 731 -46.21 -0.79 -44.16
N GLN A 732 -47.47 -1.17 -44.42
CA GLN A 732 -48.00 -2.49 -44.04
C GLN A 732 -47.33 -3.60 -44.87
N VAL A 733 -46.78 -4.63 -44.21
CA VAL A 733 -46.08 -5.77 -44.79
C VAL A 733 -46.80 -7.10 -44.50
N LEU A 734 -47.85 -7.12 -43.70
CA LEU A 734 -48.71 -8.26 -43.48
C LEU A 734 -50.17 -7.84 -43.73
N ARG A 735 -51.00 -8.73 -44.34
CA ARG A 735 -52.44 -8.53 -44.47
C ARG A 735 -53.11 -8.78 -43.13
N GLU A 736 -53.82 -7.75 -42.61
CA GLU A 736 -54.58 -7.92 -41.38
C GLU A 736 -55.78 -8.83 -41.59
N LEU A 737 -55.89 -9.87 -40.81
CA LEU A 737 -57.02 -10.81 -40.81
C LEU A 737 -57.93 -10.53 -39.61
N LYS A 738 -59.27 -10.53 -39.83
CA LYS A 738 -60.23 -10.33 -38.73
C LYS A 738 -60.22 -11.42 -37.69
N THR A 739 -59.91 -12.63 -38.12
CA THR A 739 -59.78 -13.84 -37.26
C THR A 739 -58.40 -14.44 -37.40
N LYS A 740 -57.75 -14.82 -36.28
CA LYS A 740 -56.38 -15.37 -36.22
C LYS A 740 -55.35 -14.49 -36.96
N PRO A 741 -55.14 -13.21 -36.51
CA PRO A 741 -54.20 -12.29 -37.17
C PRO A 741 -52.75 -12.83 -37.12
N HIS A 742 -51.99 -12.51 -38.16
CA HIS A 742 -50.55 -12.73 -38.15
C HIS A 742 -49.83 -11.61 -37.44
N ARG A 743 -48.81 -11.94 -36.65
CA ARG A 743 -47.93 -10.99 -36.01
C ARG A 743 -46.48 -11.38 -36.33
N VAL A 744 -45.63 -10.40 -36.64
CA VAL A 744 -44.22 -10.69 -36.89
C VAL A 744 -43.57 -11.16 -35.59
N PHE A 745 -42.96 -12.34 -35.65
CA PHE A 745 -42.19 -12.91 -34.55
C PHE A 745 -40.69 -12.67 -34.72
N ALA A 746 -40.18 -12.88 -35.96
CA ALA A 746 -38.80 -12.62 -36.32
C ALA A 746 -38.71 -12.10 -37.76
N ALA A 747 -37.73 -11.27 -38.04
CA ALA A 747 -37.41 -10.83 -39.39
C ALA A 747 -35.90 -10.46 -39.45
N GLY A 748 -35.32 -10.57 -40.64
CA GLY A 748 -33.95 -10.23 -40.87
C GLY A 748 -33.56 -10.14 -42.33
N PRO A 749 -32.34 -9.74 -42.64
CA PRO A 749 -31.82 -9.71 -44.00
C PRO A 749 -31.65 -11.15 -44.55
N VAL A 750 -31.81 -11.33 -45.86
CA VAL A 750 -31.48 -12.58 -46.56
C VAL A 750 -30.19 -12.33 -47.31
N LEU A 751 -29.11 -13.03 -46.94
CA LEU A 751 -27.79 -12.96 -47.55
C LEU A 751 -27.80 -13.79 -48.85
N THR A 752 -27.39 -13.21 -49.97
CA THR A 752 -27.27 -13.90 -51.25
C THR A 752 -25.92 -13.65 -51.90
N ASP A 753 -25.36 -14.61 -52.65
CA ASP A 753 -23.99 -14.62 -53.18
C ASP A 753 -23.62 -13.48 -54.19
N GLN A 754 -24.47 -12.50 -54.40
CA GLN A 754 -24.16 -11.37 -55.27
C GLN A 754 -24.04 -10.06 -54.49
N GLY A 755 -22.85 -9.82 -53.93
CA GLY A 755 -22.44 -8.48 -53.49
C GLY A 755 -22.89 -8.04 -52.10
N ASP A 756 -23.47 -8.92 -51.33
CA ASP A 756 -23.88 -8.61 -49.96
C ASP A 756 -22.71 -8.75 -49.02
N PHE A 757 -22.34 -7.68 -48.33
CA PHE A 757 -21.23 -7.64 -47.40
C PHE A 757 -21.52 -8.60 -46.23
N ASP A 758 -20.71 -9.61 -46.10
CA ASP A 758 -20.80 -10.56 -44.98
C ASP A 758 -20.06 -9.98 -43.74
N LEU A 759 -20.82 -9.58 -42.74
CA LEU A 759 -20.30 -9.12 -41.45
C LEU A 759 -19.82 -10.31 -40.55
N PHE A 760 -20.04 -11.55 -40.93
CA PHE A 760 -19.86 -12.72 -40.10
C PHE A 760 -19.10 -13.90 -40.74
N SER A 761 -18.68 -13.86 -42.02
CA SER A 761 -17.97 -14.98 -42.64
C SER A 761 -16.45 -14.76 -42.75
N THR A 762 -15.71 -15.67 -42.14
CA THR A 762 -14.32 -16.01 -42.47
C THR A 762 -14.25 -17.28 -43.29
N ALA A 763 -15.19 -17.49 -44.17
CA ALA A 763 -15.26 -18.73 -44.97
C ALA A 763 -14.62 -18.53 -46.34
N ASN A 764 -13.93 -19.57 -46.83
CA ASN A 764 -13.28 -19.69 -48.11
C ASN A 764 -14.28 -19.51 -49.28
N GLU A 765 -13.81 -18.93 -50.38
CA GLU A 765 -14.55 -18.49 -51.58
C GLU A 765 -15.33 -19.58 -52.38
N ASP A 766 -15.56 -20.80 -51.87
CA ASP A 766 -16.12 -21.94 -52.64
C ASP A 766 -17.36 -22.59 -52.04
N GLU A 767 -18.02 -22.04 -50.99
CA GLU A 767 -19.26 -22.64 -50.46
C GLU A 767 -20.47 -21.71 -50.68
N THR A 768 -21.50 -22.20 -51.41
CA THR A 768 -22.85 -21.59 -51.49
C THR A 768 -23.40 -21.42 -50.09
N THR A 769 -23.46 -20.17 -49.59
CA THR A 769 -23.96 -19.86 -48.24
C THR A 769 -25.47 -20.13 -48.15
N SER A 770 -25.86 -21.26 -47.55
CA SER A 770 -27.25 -21.49 -47.14
C SER A 770 -27.48 -20.77 -45.79
N GLN A 771 -28.53 -19.96 -45.70
CA GLN A 771 -28.93 -19.29 -44.47
C GLN A 771 -30.14 -20.03 -43.86
N VAL A 772 -29.88 -20.87 -42.87
CA VAL A 772 -30.90 -21.75 -42.27
C VAL A 772 -31.55 -21.07 -41.07
N LEU A 773 -32.87 -20.83 -41.18
CA LEU A 773 -33.70 -20.36 -40.08
C LEU A 773 -34.23 -21.56 -39.28
N HIS A 774 -33.80 -21.68 -38.04
CA HIS A 774 -34.33 -22.66 -37.10
C HIS A 774 -35.55 -22.07 -36.39
N VAL A 775 -36.66 -22.79 -36.37
CA VAL A 775 -37.91 -22.35 -35.74
C VAL A 775 -38.39 -23.41 -34.76
N GLN A 776 -38.57 -23.09 -33.53
CA GLN A 776 -39.09 -23.97 -32.49
C GLN A 776 -40.56 -23.64 -32.18
N SER A 777 -41.43 -24.65 -32.21
CA SER A 777 -42.79 -24.47 -31.79
C SER A 777 -42.98 -24.66 -30.29
N LYS A 778 -44.13 -24.28 -29.78
CA LYS A 778 -44.53 -24.45 -28.37
C LYS A 778 -44.56 -25.91 -27.89
N THR A 779 -44.71 -26.84 -28.81
CA THR A 779 -44.64 -28.28 -28.52
C THR A 779 -43.20 -28.84 -28.50
N GLY A 780 -42.20 -27.96 -28.70
CA GLY A 780 -40.77 -28.30 -28.68
C GLY A 780 -40.26 -28.84 -30.04
N LYS A 781 -41.11 -28.90 -31.09
CA LYS A 781 -40.68 -29.36 -32.40
C LYS A 781 -39.83 -28.31 -33.10
N LEU A 782 -38.70 -28.74 -33.66
CA LEU A 782 -37.76 -27.92 -34.41
C LEU A 782 -38.02 -28.06 -35.91
N TYR A 783 -38.03 -26.92 -36.61
CA TYR A 783 -38.12 -26.83 -38.06
C TYR A 783 -36.93 -26.05 -38.60
N GLU A 784 -36.40 -26.46 -39.72
CA GLU A 784 -35.28 -25.83 -40.40
C GLU A 784 -35.69 -25.39 -41.79
N VAL A 785 -35.49 -24.15 -42.15
CA VAL A 785 -35.86 -23.58 -43.44
C VAL A 785 -34.72 -22.71 -43.97
N ASP A 786 -34.19 -23.03 -45.12
CA ASP A 786 -33.25 -22.18 -45.82
C ASP A 786 -33.99 -20.97 -46.42
N VAL A 787 -33.77 -19.81 -45.86
CA VAL A 787 -34.47 -18.56 -46.29
C VAL A 787 -33.98 -18.06 -47.64
N THR A 788 -32.81 -18.49 -48.11
CA THR A 788 -32.27 -18.12 -49.42
C THR A 788 -33.04 -18.77 -50.56
N GLN A 789 -33.63 -19.94 -50.31
CA GLN A 789 -34.40 -20.71 -51.30
C GLN A 789 -35.87 -20.24 -51.41
N LEU A 790 -36.33 -19.34 -50.55
CA LEU A 790 -37.70 -18.84 -50.61
C LEU A 790 -37.90 -17.93 -51.82
N SER A 791 -39.00 -18.13 -52.56
CA SER A 791 -39.40 -17.20 -53.60
C SER A 791 -39.85 -15.86 -53.04
N LEU A 792 -39.61 -14.79 -53.80
CA LEU A 792 -40.09 -13.45 -53.41
C LEU A 792 -41.61 -13.41 -53.38
N SER A 793 -42.15 -12.87 -52.31
CA SER A 793 -43.59 -12.69 -52.08
C SER A 793 -43.94 -11.19 -52.12
N GLU A 794 -45.19 -10.86 -52.52
CA GLU A 794 -45.70 -9.51 -52.45
C GLU A 794 -45.64 -8.94 -51.03
N ARG A 795 -45.42 -7.64 -50.91
CA ARG A 795 -45.29 -6.92 -49.62
C ARG A 795 -46.43 -7.24 -48.64
N THR A 796 -47.67 -7.24 -49.07
CA THR A 796 -48.83 -7.47 -48.20
C THR A 796 -49.25 -8.93 -48.04
N SER A 797 -48.47 -9.89 -48.57
CA SER A 797 -48.69 -11.32 -48.36
C SER A 797 -48.41 -11.71 -46.91
N ASN A 798 -49.13 -12.68 -46.38
CA ASN A 798 -48.82 -13.26 -45.06
C ASN A 798 -47.80 -14.43 -45.14
N GLY A 799 -47.30 -14.74 -46.33
CA GLY A 799 -46.39 -15.87 -46.57
C GLY A 799 -47.04 -17.23 -46.53
N SER A 800 -46.23 -18.28 -46.57
CA SER A 800 -46.64 -19.68 -46.48
C SER A 800 -46.24 -20.29 -45.16
N PHE A 801 -47.02 -21.20 -44.63
CA PHE A 801 -46.65 -21.96 -43.44
C PHE A 801 -45.43 -22.84 -43.74
N ILE A 802 -44.46 -22.86 -42.79
CA ILE A 802 -43.25 -23.68 -42.94
C ILE A 802 -43.53 -25.16 -42.84
N SER A 803 -44.72 -25.59 -42.34
CA SER A 803 -45.21 -26.94 -42.29
C SER A 803 -46.73 -26.92 -42.06
N ASP A 804 -47.43 -27.91 -42.57
CA ASP A 804 -48.90 -28.09 -42.37
C ASP A 804 -49.25 -28.19 -40.87
N THR A 805 -48.35 -28.75 -40.07
CA THR A 805 -48.58 -28.97 -38.64
C THR A 805 -48.38 -27.73 -37.79
N ILE A 806 -47.60 -26.72 -38.24
CA ILE A 806 -47.29 -25.54 -37.46
C ILE A 806 -48.44 -24.52 -37.44
N SER A 807 -49.38 -24.63 -38.39
CA SER A 807 -50.48 -23.64 -38.51
C SER A 807 -51.35 -23.49 -37.24
N ASP A 808 -51.41 -24.51 -36.41
CA ASP A 808 -52.17 -24.60 -35.16
C ASP A 808 -51.29 -24.45 -33.91
N GLU A 809 -49.97 -24.37 -34.09
CA GLU A 809 -48.96 -24.17 -33.01
C GLU A 809 -48.49 -22.70 -32.99
N GLU A 810 -47.93 -22.25 -31.85
CA GLU A 810 -47.26 -20.97 -31.73
C GLU A 810 -45.75 -21.17 -31.79
N VAL A 811 -45.07 -20.26 -32.50
CA VAL A 811 -43.61 -20.16 -32.51
C VAL A 811 -43.16 -19.56 -31.18
N VAL A 812 -42.20 -20.20 -30.53
CA VAL A 812 -41.63 -19.74 -29.24
C VAL A 812 -40.20 -19.29 -29.37
N SER A 813 -39.45 -19.75 -30.37
CA SER A 813 -38.08 -19.36 -30.63
C SER A 813 -37.77 -19.45 -32.13
N ALA A 814 -36.92 -18.52 -32.59
CA ALA A 814 -36.39 -18.55 -33.96
C ALA A 814 -35.00 -17.90 -33.99
N TRP A 815 -34.05 -18.52 -34.70
CA TRP A 815 -32.69 -18.01 -34.88
C TRP A 815 -32.12 -18.47 -36.22
N ILE A 816 -31.17 -17.72 -36.74
CA ILE A 816 -30.39 -18.08 -37.92
C ILE A 816 -29.06 -18.69 -37.46
N GLN A 817 -28.66 -19.74 -38.16
CA GLN A 817 -27.37 -20.40 -37.97
C GLN A 817 -26.55 -20.29 -39.26
#